data_685ccbed70fd76f1ace8cd47ee466155
#
_entry.id   685ccbed70fd76f1ace8cd47ee466155
#
_cell.length_a   1.000
_cell.length_b   1.000
_cell.length_c   1.000
_cell.angle_alpha   90.00
_cell.angle_beta   90.00
_cell.angle_gamma   90.00
#
_symmetry.space_group_name_H-M   'P 1'
#
loop_
_entity.id
_entity.type
_entity.pdbx_description
1 polymer ?
#
loop_
_entity_poly.entity_id
_entity_poly.type
_entity_poly.pdbx_seq_one_letter_code
_entity_poly.pdbx_strand_id
1 'polypeptide(L)'
;RVTNVPVPADGFILVGTNEAARFLDPLKPGDPVAVSYRPSPAVAWAIGGQNYLVRDGAVVSGLDNASRRPRSAVGFSADGRRMYLLVIEGDSSRSVGATLAEMAAFMKSFGAANALELDGGGSSTIVARRPGEPLTVLNLPASAQRPVPNGIGLFAQPGSGRAQHLRIDGEARVFSGLSRTFTVTAFDEQYEPVAVQQVQWGAKGPGVIGSDGRYTAADAPGSRVTITAAAHGLTTELQVRILGRVARIEPQASGGLTLLDAAGSTFTVVGYDADGYRALIDPRDLTVEYDPSLVRVEPEGDGLRAVPVATGSGYITVSVQGHRAVIPFVSGTRSTLLASLGQTALWMFERHPEQVTGWVAPSQGPGGDRATALYYTFAPAEGNRAAYLQAVAPIVLPGRPDRIGLWVQGDGQGAWLRATLQDAAGNSYTLDLAPRVDWTGWRYVEAAVPGGVTYPVSLHRIYPVETDAQRSYSGMLVFADLTVKTALPMPDAPAAEVPGPDAILNPGVPAGPESWSFAVLAALPDVAPEESVKAALEADPRFFLVGPGLRSQVREILARLGAAAVPVYEMAPPARYLDAGGVRFILLGTEQGGLRATAFHQWEGLDALLEVTSRAGSIRRVVVVGGQSPLRFRDAREGQLLQERLTAFEDRSGKAAAYLGAGGAAPGVTRVEGVPYIDAGTPRVPVIFTVDPTADSLWLRMGR
;
A
#
# COMPACT_ATOMS: atom_id res chain seq x y z
N ARG A 1 -9.65 7.92 -41.65
CA ARG A 1 -8.87 7.84 -40.39
C ARG A 1 -7.86 6.71 -40.56
N VAL A 2 -6.58 7.05 -40.58
CA VAL A 2 -5.51 6.06 -40.59
C VAL A 2 -5.24 5.70 -39.11
N THR A 3 -5.61 4.50 -38.71
CA THR A 3 -5.32 3.96 -37.40
C THR A 3 -4.40 2.75 -37.53
N ASN A 4 -3.37 2.67 -36.69
CA ASN A 4 -2.42 1.54 -36.65
C ASN A 4 -1.58 1.30 -37.93
N VAL A 5 -1.01 2.35 -38.49
CA VAL A 5 0.00 2.18 -39.52
C VAL A 5 1.37 1.95 -38.88
N PRO A 6 2.05 0.82 -39.15
CA PRO A 6 3.40 0.61 -38.64
C PRO A 6 4.36 1.67 -39.19
N VAL A 7 5.15 2.30 -38.34
CA VAL A 7 6.22 3.19 -38.77
C VAL A 7 7.37 2.34 -39.29
N PRO A 8 7.85 2.55 -40.56
CA PRO A 8 9.02 1.83 -41.05
C PRO A 8 10.25 2.03 -40.15
N ALA A 9 11.08 1.02 -40.00
CA ALA A 9 12.25 1.06 -39.14
C ALA A 9 13.25 2.18 -39.51
N ASP A 10 13.29 2.55 -40.80
CA ASP A 10 14.17 3.54 -41.43
C ASP A 10 13.40 4.72 -42.05
N GLY A 11 12.17 4.93 -41.60
CA GLY A 11 11.27 5.93 -42.16
C GLY A 11 10.43 6.66 -41.16
N PHE A 12 9.51 7.48 -41.64
CA PHE A 12 8.55 8.21 -40.83
C PHE A 12 7.20 8.29 -41.55
N ILE A 13 6.16 8.60 -40.81
CA ILE A 13 4.81 8.80 -41.32
C ILE A 13 4.44 10.27 -41.18
N LEU A 14 4.02 10.89 -42.29
CA LEU A 14 3.40 12.23 -42.25
C LEU A 14 1.89 12.07 -42.09
N VAL A 15 1.35 12.66 -41.03
CA VAL A 15 -0.10 12.69 -40.76
C VAL A 15 -0.59 14.13 -40.83
N GLY A 16 -1.50 14.38 -41.74
CA GLY A 16 -2.15 15.68 -41.89
C GLY A 16 -3.58 15.64 -41.39
N THR A 17 -4.00 16.70 -40.67
CA THR A 17 -5.39 16.95 -40.28
C THR A 17 -5.78 18.36 -40.76
N ASN A 18 -7.05 18.57 -41.08
CA ASN A 18 -7.57 19.87 -41.56
C ASN A 18 -6.79 20.43 -42.75
N GLU A 19 -6.13 21.55 -42.64
CA GLU A 19 -5.35 22.17 -43.72
C GLU A 19 -4.14 21.33 -44.14
N ALA A 20 -3.48 20.68 -43.19
CA ALA A 20 -2.36 19.78 -43.50
C ALA A 20 -2.81 18.53 -44.29
N ALA A 21 -4.02 18.03 -44.10
CA ALA A 21 -4.57 16.98 -44.93
C ALA A 21 -4.73 17.42 -46.37
N ARG A 22 -5.21 18.63 -46.65
CA ARG A 22 -5.32 19.20 -48.01
C ARG A 22 -3.98 19.25 -48.74
N PHE A 23 -2.88 19.43 -48.04
CA PHE A 23 -1.55 19.40 -48.59
C PHE A 23 -1.10 17.98 -48.95
N LEU A 24 -1.47 16.98 -48.18
CA LEU A 24 -1.10 15.58 -48.36
C LEU A 24 -2.02 14.83 -49.35
N ASP A 25 -3.31 15.21 -49.46
CA ASP A 25 -4.32 14.55 -50.28
C ASP A 25 -3.95 14.41 -51.80
N PRO A 26 -3.28 15.39 -52.44
CA PRO A 26 -2.92 15.24 -53.87
C PRO A 26 -1.72 14.31 -54.10
N LEU A 27 -0.95 13.92 -53.07
CA LEU A 27 0.23 13.08 -53.21
C LEU A 27 -0.15 11.64 -53.54
N LYS A 28 0.59 11.00 -54.41
CA LYS A 28 0.42 9.61 -54.81
C LYS A 28 1.61 8.77 -54.37
N PRO A 29 1.42 7.44 -54.20
CA PRO A 29 2.53 6.54 -53.94
C PRO A 29 3.62 6.68 -55.01
N GLY A 30 4.86 6.95 -54.57
CA GLY A 30 6.00 7.19 -55.44
C GLY A 30 6.33 8.68 -55.67
N ASP A 31 5.49 9.61 -55.26
CA ASP A 31 5.81 11.03 -55.35
C ASP A 31 6.96 11.39 -54.37
N PRO A 32 7.98 12.11 -54.83
CA PRO A 32 9.07 12.54 -53.96
C PRO A 32 8.60 13.63 -53.00
N VAL A 33 8.76 13.39 -51.69
CA VAL A 33 8.44 14.37 -50.65
C VAL A 33 9.70 14.75 -49.90
N ALA A 34 10.03 16.04 -49.89
CA ALA A 34 11.12 16.57 -49.09
C ALA A 34 10.57 17.12 -47.77
N VAL A 35 11.00 16.54 -46.66
CA VAL A 35 10.65 17.02 -45.30
C VAL A 35 11.88 17.68 -44.72
N SER A 36 11.75 18.94 -44.36
CA SER A 36 12.78 19.65 -43.58
C SER A 36 12.17 20.24 -42.31
N TYR A 37 12.81 20.04 -41.21
CA TYR A 37 12.46 20.71 -39.95
C TYR A 37 13.70 21.29 -39.30
N ARG A 38 13.58 22.45 -38.71
CA ARG A 38 14.65 23.10 -37.93
C ARG A 38 14.04 23.71 -36.69
N PRO A 39 14.52 23.34 -35.51
CA PRO A 39 14.13 24.08 -34.31
C PRO A 39 14.67 25.50 -34.37
N SER A 40 13.88 26.49 -33.95
CA SER A 40 14.29 27.89 -33.83
C SER A 40 13.89 28.44 -32.46
N PRO A 41 14.86 28.83 -31.60
CA PRO A 41 16.32 28.72 -31.80
C PRO A 41 16.83 27.29 -31.90
N ALA A 42 18.05 27.12 -32.44
CA ALA A 42 18.72 25.83 -32.44
C ALA A 42 18.98 25.36 -31.01
N VAL A 43 18.39 24.24 -30.62
CA VAL A 43 18.51 23.63 -29.29
C VAL A 43 18.96 22.19 -29.43
N ALA A 44 19.78 21.70 -28.50
CA ALA A 44 20.18 20.30 -28.46
C ALA A 44 19.03 19.40 -28.04
N TRP A 45 18.19 19.87 -27.13
CA TRP A 45 17.04 19.13 -26.60
C TRP A 45 15.86 20.09 -26.40
N ALA A 46 14.66 19.62 -26.66
CA ALA A 46 13.44 20.37 -26.46
C ALA A 46 12.37 19.45 -25.83
N ILE A 47 11.60 19.99 -24.90
CA ILE A 47 10.47 19.33 -24.26
C ILE A 47 9.22 20.17 -24.56
N GLY A 48 8.20 19.54 -25.13
CA GLY A 48 6.88 20.13 -25.34
C GLY A 48 5.96 19.84 -24.16
N GLY A 49 5.06 20.79 -23.86
CA GLY A 49 4.05 20.65 -22.83
C GLY A 49 2.85 21.56 -23.08
N GLN A 50 1.85 21.51 -22.20
CA GLN A 50 0.58 22.20 -22.40
C GLN A 50 0.60 23.61 -21.84
N ASN A 51 1.04 23.78 -20.59
CA ASN A 51 1.03 25.07 -19.90
C ASN A 51 2.37 25.35 -19.22
N TYR A 52 2.82 26.60 -19.26
CA TYR A 52 3.86 27.04 -18.35
C TYR A 52 3.28 27.16 -16.94
N LEU A 53 3.95 26.57 -15.97
CA LEU A 53 3.61 26.58 -14.55
C LEU A 53 4.38 27.69 -13.82
N VAL A 54 5.69 27.72 -14.07
CA VAL A 54 6.63 28.72 -13.53
C VAL A 54 7.43 29.27 -14.68
N ARG A 55 7.60 30.57 -14.73
CA ARG A 55 8.47 31.29 -15.71
C ARG A 55 9.31 32.31 -14.98
N ASP A 56 10.60 32.26 -15.16
CA ASP A 56 11.59 33.20 -14.57
C ASP A 56 11.41 33.33 -13.05
N GLY A 57 11.15 32.21 -12.35
CA GLY A 57 10.95 32.14 -10.91
C GLY A 57 9.58 32.61 -10.41
N ALA A 58 8.67 33.01 -11.30
CA ALA A 58 7.31 33.41 -10.94
C ALA A 58 6.29 32.36 -11.39
N VAL A 59 5.30 32.09 -10.54
CA VAL A 59 4.12 31.28 -10.92
C VAL A 59 3.33 32.06 -11.98
N VAL A 60 2.97 31.37 -13.06
CA VAL A 60 2.19 31.95 -14.16
C VAL A 60 0.77 32.24 -13.67
N SER A 61 0.24 33.41 -14.01
CA SER A 61 -1.13 33.80 -13.66
C SER A 61 -2.18 33.11 -14.55
N GLY A 62 -3.40 32.92 -14.02
CA GLY A 62 -4.53 32.39 -14.78
C GLY A 62 -4.53 30.86 -14.93
N LEU A 63 -3.69 30.16 -14.18
CA LEU A 63 -3.73 28.68 -14.14
C LEU A 63 -5.04 28.18 -13.53
N ASP A 64 -5.52 27.04 -14.05
CA ASP A 64 -6.69 26.37 -13.50
C ASP A 64 -6.49 26.01 -12.02
N ASN A 65 -7.40 26.48 -11.18
CA ASN A 65 -7.42 26.23 -9.73
C ASN A 65 -8.69 25.49 -9.28
N ALA A 66 -9.39 24.83 -10.19
CA ALA A 66 -10.61 24.09 -9.89
C ALA A 66 -10.50 22.59 -10.18
N SER A 67 -9.90 22.23 -11.31
CA SER A 67 -9.81 20.85 -11.79
C SER A 67 -8.67 20.09 -11.11
N ARG A 68 -9.02 19.20 -10.20
CA ARG A 68 -8.07 18.25 -9.58
C ARG A 68 -7.99 16.97 -10.38
N ARG A 69 -6.79 16.54 -10.73
CA ARG A 69 -6.52 15.28 -11.46
C ARG A 69 -5.06 14.88 -11.28
N PRO A 70 -4.66 13.67 -11.71
CA PRO A 70 -3.24 13.31 -11.81
C PRO A 70 -2.51 14.29 -12.72
N ARG A 71 -1.29 14.69 -12.35
CA ARG A 71 -0.50 15.71 -13.06
C ARG A 71 0.92 15.24 -13.22
N SER A 72 1.54 15.68 -14.32
CA SER A 72 2.97 15.51 -14.58
C SER A 72 3.59 16.86 -14.96
N ALA A 73 4.80 17.12 -14.48
CA ALA A 73 5.52 18.35 -14.80
C ALA A 73 7.04 18.11 -14.88
N VAL A 74 7.69 18.96 -15.65
CA VAL A 74 9.14 19.08 -15.69
C VAL A 74 9.52 20.53 -15.40
N GLY A 75 10.62 20.74 -14.67
CA GLY A 75 11.14 22.07 -14.39
C GLY A 75 12.65 22.08 -14.22
N PHE A 76 13.21 23.28 -14.25
CA PHE A 76 14.64 23.52 -14.12
C PHE A 76 14.92 24.66 -13.15
N SER A 77 16.00 24.53 -12.36
CA SER A 77 16.52 25.63 -11.55
C SER A 77 17.08 26.77 -12.41
N ALA A 78 17.24 27.95 -11.83
CA ALA A 78 17.72 29.15 -12.54
C ALA A 78 19.14 28.98 -13.12
N ASP A 79 19.99 28.18 -12.45
CA ASP A 79 21.34 27.86 -12.90
C ASP A 79 21.40 26.69 -13.90
N GLY A 80 20.26 26.10 -14.23
CA GLY A 80 20.14 24.95 -15.11
C GLY A 80 20.75 23.64 -14.59
N ARG A 81 21.25 23.60 -13.36
CA ARG A 81 21.93 22.42 -12.80
C ARG A 81 21.00 21.39 -12.20
N ARG A 82 19.75 21.74 -11.92
CA ARG A 82 18.75 20.84 -11.38
C ARG A 82 17.57 20.74 -12.32
N MET A 83 17.18 19.50 -12.60
CA MET A 83 15.95 19.15 -13.28
C MET A 83 14.99 18.58 -12.25
N TYR A 84 13.76 19.04 -12.28
CA TYR A 84 12.67 18.54 -11.42
C TYR A 84 11.68 17.77 -12.29
N LEU A 85 11.45 16.52 -11.96
CA LEU A 85 10.39 15.69 -12.52
C LEU A 85 9.36 15.47 -11.43
N LEU A 86 8.13 15.87 -11.68
CA LEU A 86 7.03 15.78 -10.73
C LEU A 86 5.87 14.98 -11.32
N VAL A 87 5.39 14.00 -10.57
CA VAL A 87 4.09 13.37 -10.78
C VAL A 87 3.28 13.52 -9.50
N ILE A 88 2.04 13.97 -9.64
CA ILE A 88 1.04 14.03 -8.58
C ILE A 88 -0.01 12.97 -8.88
N GLU A 89 -0.19 12.03 -7.97
CA GLU A 89 -1.26 11.02 -8.06
C GLU A 89 -2.64 11.68 -7.97
N GLY A 90 -3.66 11.06 -8.56
CA GLY A 90 -5.03 11.54 -8.51
C GLY A 90 -6.01 10.49 -9.01
N ASP A 91 -7.30 10.86 -9.04
CA ASP A 91 -8.39 9.99 -9.48
C ASP A 91 -8.38 8.60 -8.80
N SER A 92 -7.98 8.57 -7.54
CA SER A 92 -7.83 7.34 -6.77
C SER A 92 -8.35 7.52 -5.34
N SER A 93 -8.52 6.41 -4.62
CA SER A 93 -8.82 6.45 -3.17
C SER A 93 -7.71 7.09 -2.34
N ARG A 94 -6.50 7.19 -2.90
CA ARG A 94 -5.31 7.74 -2.24
C ARG A 94 -5.14 9.25 -2.43
N SER A 95 -5.56 9.77 -3.58
CA SER A 95 -5.32 11.16 -3.95
C SER A 95 -6.42 11.64 -4.88
N VAL A 96 -6.91 12.84 -4.63
CA VAL A 96 -7.84 13.54 -5.53
C VAL A 96 -7.09 14.27 -6.65
N GLY A 97 -5.77 14.29 -6.62
CA GLY A 97 -4.95 15.05 -7.56
C GLY A 97 -4.76 16.50 -7.15
N ALA A 98 -4.15 17.27 -8.05
CA ALA A 98 -3.88 18.68 -7.86
C ALA A 98 -4.43 19.53 -9.00
N THR A 99 -4.68 20.80 -8.71
CA THR A 99 -4.93 21.84 -9.71
C THR A 99 -3.61 22.29 -10.35
N LEU A 100 -3.67 22.99 -11.48
CA LEU A 100 -2.45 23.55 -12.10
C LEU A 100 -1.80 24.61 -11.20
N ALA A 101 -2.59 25.40 -10.50
CA ALA A 101 -2.08 26.42 -9.58
C ALA A 101 -1.32 25.79 -8.41
N GLU A 102 -1.83 24.70 -7.83
CA GLU A 102 -1.15 23.96 -6.77
C GLU A 102 0.14 23.31 -7.27
N MET A 103 0.11 22.69 -8.44
CA MET A 103 1.31 22.07 -9.03
C MET A 103 2.38 23.15 -9.33
N ALA A 104 1.99 24.31 -9.81
CA ALA A 104 2.91 25.44 -10.06
C ALA A 104 3.54 25.95 -8.75
N ALA A 105 2.74 26.09 -7.69
CA ALA A 105 3.25 26.47 -6.37
C ALA A 105 4.24 25.42 -5.82
N PHE A 106 3.96 24.15 -6.02
CA PHE A 106 4.84 23.04 -5.65
C PHE A 106 6.18 23.13 -6.40
N MET A 107 6.15 23.24 -7.73
CA MET A 107 7.37 23.36 -8.54
C MET A 107 8.23 24.53 -8.11
N LYS A 108 7.60 25.69 -7.86
CA LYS A 108 8.29 26.88 -7.35
C LYS A 108 8.92 26.62 -5.96
N SER A 109 8.23 25.95 -5.05
CA SER A 109 8.74 25.66 -3.70
C SER A 109 9.99 24.78 -3.70
N PHE A 110 10.15 23.90 -4.71
CA PHE A 110 11.36 23.13 -4.92
C PHE A 110 12.50 23.90 -5.57
N GLY A 111 12.25 25.14 -6.02
CA GLY A 111 13.27 25.99 -6.62
C GLY A 111 13.29 25.97 -8.15
N ALA A 112 12.22 25.50 -8.80
CA ALA A 112 12.12 25.61 -10.25
C ALA A 112 11.98 27.09 -10.66
N ALA A 113 12.87 27.54 -11.52
CA ALA A 113 12.79 28.86 -12.17
C ALA A 113 11.91 28.80 -13.41
N ASN A 114 11.90 27.68 -14.11
CA ASN A 114 11.01 27.41 -15.22
C ASN A 114 10.39 26.04 -15.05
N ALA A 115 9.08 25.90 -15.27
CA ALA A 115 8.38 24.63 -15.20
C ALA A 115 7.24 24.57 -16.22
N LEU A 116 7.02 23.36 -16.76
CA LEU A 116 6.07 23.07 -17.81
C LEU A 116 5.19 21.88 -17.41
N GLU A 117 3.87 22.01 -17.63
CA GLU A 117 2.95 20.88 -17.51
C GLU A 117 3.15 19.91 -18.67
N LEU A 118 3.26 18.63 -18.35
CA LEU A 118 3.26 17.52 -19.30
C LEU A 118 1.86 16.89 -19.36
N ASP A 119 1.68 15.87 -20.22
CA ASP A 119 0.44 15.09 -20.26
C ASP A 119 0.13 14.47 -18.88
N GLY A 120 -1.12 14.63 -18.46
CA GLY A 120 -1.61 14.27 -17.14
C GLY A 120 -2.61 13.11 -17.16
N GLY A 121 -3.44 13.03 -16.12
CA GLY A 121 -4.46 12.00 -16.02
C GLY A 121 -3.87 10.59 -15.99
N GLY A 122 -4.46 9.66 -16.75
CA GLY A 122 -3.99 8.28 -16.84
C GLY A 122 -2.62 8.07 -17.49
N SER A 123 -2.00 9.11 -18.04
CA SER A 123 -0.62 9.08 -18.57
C SER A 123 0.43 9.41 -17.49
N SER A 124 0.02 9.94 -16.34
CA SER A 124 0.94 10.32 -15.26
C SER A 124 1.64 9.11 -14.67
N THR A 125 2.88 8.89 -15.06
CA THR A 125 3.71 7.78 -14.57
C THR A 125 5.14 8.26 -14.38
N ILE A 126 5.73 7.98 -13.23
CA ILE A 126 7.14 8.19 -12.94
C ILE A 126 7.80 6.87 -12.58
N VAL A 127 8.88 6.56 -13.25
CA VAL A 127 9.65 5.35 -13.06
C VAL A 127 11.05 5.75 -12.64
N ALA A 128 11.55 5.17 -11.56
CA ALA A 128 12.92 5.41 -11.14
C ALA A 128 13.50 4.16 -10.46
N ARG A 129 14.82 4.13 -10.39
CA ARG A 129 15.58 3.15 -9.63
C ARG A 129 16.15 3.85 -8.39
N ARG A 130 15.83 3.32 -7.22
CA ARG A 130 16.59 3.67 -6.01
C ARG A 130 17.94 2.99 -6.05
N PRO A 131 18.99 3.55 -5.41
CA PRO A 131 20.28 2.92 -5.37
C PRO A 131 20.21 1.46 -4.91
N GLY A 132 20.66 0.53 -5.76
CA GLY A 132 20.64 -0.91 -5.50
C GLY A 132 19.32 -1.63 -5.75
N GLU A 133 18.28 -0.94 -6.19
CA GLU A 133 16.97 -1.52 -6.50
C GLU A 133 16.72 -1.60 -8.01
N PRO A 134 15.82 -2.47 -8.48
CA PRO A 134 15.40 -2.47 -9.87
C PRO A 134 14.59 -1.22 -10.22
N LEU A 135 14.48 -0.93 -11.51
CA LEU A 135 13.64 0.13 -12.02
C LEU A 135 12.17 -0.17 -11.71
N THR A 136 11.49 0.71 -10.99
CA THR A 136 10.09 0.54 -10.54
C THR A 136 9.25 1.76 -10.80
N VAL A 137 7.93 1.57 -10.96
CA VAL A 137 6.95 2.67 -10.99
C VAL A 137 6.79 3.18 -9.56
N LEU A 138 7.07 4.47 -9.35
CA LEU A 138 7.05 5.09 -8.03
C LEU A 138 5.67 5.62 -7.61
N ASN A 139 4.81 5.96 -8.57
CA ASN A 139 3.45 6.43 -8.29
C ASN A 139 2.42 5.32 -8.51
N LEU A 140 1.23 5.49 -7.89
CA LEU A 140 0.06 4.68 -8.24
C LEU A 140 -0.66 5.37 -9.41
N PRO A 141 -0.67 4.78 -10.62
CA PRO A 141 -1.45 5.30 -11.73
C PRO A 141 -2.95 5.34 -11.38
N ALA A 142 -3.68 6.30 -11.96
CA ALA A 142 -5.13 6.45 -11.74
C ALA A 142 -5.94 5.20 -12.18
N SER A 143 -5.38 4.45 -13.11
CA SER A 143 -5.86 3.15 -13.60
C SER A 143 -4.65 2.24 -13.81
N ALA A 144 -4.81 1.11 -14.49
CA ALA A 144 -3.65 0.33 -14.92
C ALA A 144 -2.71 1.19 -15.78
N GLN A 145 -1.39 0.98 -15.61
CA GLN A 145 -0.38 1.64 -16.44
C GLN A 145 -0.69 1.39 -17.93
N ARG A 146 -0.74 2.44 -18.71
CA ARG A 146 -1.04 2.37 -20.14
C ARG A 146 0.16 2.76 -21.01
N PRO A 147 0.27 2.26 -22.24
CA PRO A 147 1.24 2.75 -23.20
C PRO A 147 1.06 4.25 -23.48
N VAL A 148 2.16 4.99 -23.47
CA VAL A 148 2.22 6.42 -23.84
C VAL A 148 3.14 6.59 -25.04
N PRO A 149 2.90 7.57 -25.94
CA PRO A 149 3.66 7.70 -27.18
C PRO A 149 5.09 8.21 -26.96
N ASN A 150 5.36 8.90 -25.84
CA ASN A 150 6.67 9.47 -25.53
C ASN A 150 6.85 9.64 -24.03
N GLY A 151 8.06 9.95 -23.61
CA GLY A 151 8.43 10.21 -22.22
C GLY A 151 9.80 10.89 -22.13
N ILE A 152 10.17 11.29 -20.91
CA ILE A 152 11.49 11.83 -20.61
C ILE A 152 12.31 10.71 -19.96
N GLY A 153 13.41 10.33 -20.58
CA GLY A 153 14.36 9.37 -20.04
C GLY A 153 15.65 10.06 -19.59
N LEU A 154 16.10 9.75 -18.39
CA LEU A 154 17.41 10.16 -17.87
C LEU A 154 18.33 8.94 -17.90
N PHE A 155 19.44 9.06 -18.61
CA PHE A 155 20.42 8.01 -18.77
C PHE A 155 21.77 8.49 -18.21
N ALA A 156 22.33 7.76 -17.26
CA ALA A 156 23.69 7.99 -16.76
C ALA A 156 24.67 7.16 -17.58
N GLN A 157 25.93 7.63 -17.68
CA GLN A 157 27.03 6.80 -18.16
C GLN A 157 27.26 5.66 -17.15
N PRO A 158 27.73 4.48 -17.60
CA PRO A 158 28.13 3.43 -16.68
C PRO A 158 29.16 3.95 -15.66
N GLY A 159 29.01 3.53 -14.41
CA GLY A 159 29.92 3.91 -13.36
C GLY A 159 31.28 3.19 -13.47
N SER A 160 32.24 3.59 -12.63
CA SER A 160 33.59 3.04 -12.63
C SER A 160 33.69 1.64 -12.02
N GLY A 161 32.64 1.17 -11.33
CA GLY A 161 32.64 -0.06 -10.55
C GLY A 161 33.50 0.01 -9.30
N ARG A 162 34.01 1.19 -8.91
CA ARG A 162 34.74 1.43 -7.67
C ARG A 162 33.85 2.06 -6.63
N ALA A 163 33.82 1.51 -5.43
CA ALA A 163 32.97 2.05 -4.37
C ALA A 163 33.37 3.51 -4.03
N GLN A 164 32.37 4.39 -4.06
CA GLN A 164 32.43 5.79 -3.67
C GLN A 164 31.46 6.10 -2.53
N HIS A 165 30.44 5.28 -2.35
CA HIS A 165 29.42 5.44 -1.32
C HIS A 165 29.15 4.11 -0.62
N LEU A 166 28.88 4.18 0.67
CA LEU A 166 28.37 3.04 1.46
C LEU A 166 27.03 3.38 2.07
N ARG A 167 26.17 2.40 2.19
CA ARG A 167 24.91 2.46 2.94
C ARG A 167 24.81 1.25 3.87
N ILE A 168 24.43 1.50 5.13
CA ILE A 168 24.00 0.44 6.03
C ILE A 168 22.52 0.20 5.78
N ASP A 169 22.18 -1.04 5.46
CA ASP A 169 20.81 -1.50 5.24
C ASP A 169 20.32 -2.29 6.46
N GLY A 170 19.09 -2.06 6.86
CA GLY A 170 18.44 -2.64 8.02
C GLY A 170 17.55 -1.62 8.72
N GLU A 171 16.59 -2.09 9.49
CA GLU A 171 15.71 -1.21 10.23
C GLU A 171 16.45 -0.51 11.36
N ALA A 172 16.34 0.82 11.45
CA ALA A 172 17.02 1.67 12.42
C ALA A 172 16.40 1.62 13.83
N ARG A 173 15.82 0.47 14.20
CA ARG A 173 15.16 0.21 15.48
C ARG A 173 15.44 -1.23 15.93
N VAL A 174 15.55 -1.42 17.24
CA VAL A 174 15.71 -2.73 17.86
C VAL A 174 15.13 -2.69 19.26
N PHE A 175 14.48 -3.78 19.72
CA PHE A 175 13.98 -3.87 21.08
C PHE A 175 15.10 -4.14 22.10
N SER A 176 14.97 -3.64 23.32
CA SER A 176 15.85 -3.94 24.43
C SER A 176 16.09 -5.45 24.58
N GLY A 177 17.34 -5.86 24.62
CA GLY A 177 17.76 -7.25 24.79
C GLY A 177 17.57 -8.15 23.55
N LEU A 178 17.13 -7.59 22.41
CA LEU A 178 17.03 -8.31 21.14
C LEU A 178 18.10 -7.84 20.14
N SER A 179 18.12 -8.50 19.01
CA SER A 179 19.15 -8.28 17.97
C SER A 179 18.55 -7.66 16.71
N ARG A 180 19.42 -7.07 15.89
CA ARG A 180 19.12 -6.65 14.52
C ARG A 180 20.32 -6.88 13.64
N THR A 181 20.11 -7.51 12.51
CA THR A 181 21.16 -7.75 11.52
C THR A 181 21.18 -6.60 10.52
N PHE A 182 22.35 -6.02 10.34
CA PHE A 182 22.63 -4.99 9.34
C PHE A 182 23.49 -5.56 8.23
N THR A 183 23.29 -5.05 7.01
CA THR A 183 24.14 -5.33 5.85
C THR A 183 24.68 -4.04 5.28
N VAL A 184 25.68 -4.13 4.41
CA VAL A 184 26.26 -2.96 3.74
C VAL A 184 26.12 -3.13 2.25
N THR A 185 25.59 -2.10 1.59
CA THR A 185 25.65 -1.95 0.14
C THR A 185 26.64 -0.85 -0.21
N ALA A 186 27.55 -1.16 -1.14
CA ALA A 186 28.47 -0.18 -1.71
C ALA A 186 27.98 0.24 -3.10
N PHE A 187 28.27 1.47 -3.46
CA PHE A 187 27.93 2.05 -4.76
C PHE A 187 29.08 2.83 -5.33
N ASP A 188 29.20 2.85 -6.65
CA ASP A 188 30.10 3.75 -7.34
C ASP A 188 29.52 5.19 -7.46
N GLU A 189 30.19 6.07 -8.21
CA GLU A 189 29.80 7.47 -8.40
C GLU A 189 28.46 7.64 -9.18
N GLN A 190 27.98 6.59 -9.85
CA GLN A 190 26.68 6.55 -10.54
C GLN A 190 25.60 5.79 -9.74
N TYR A 191 25.91 5.46 -8.49
CA TYR A 191 25.05 4.64 -7.61
C TYR A 191 24.75 3.24 -8.18
N GLU A 192 25.65 2.70 -9.03
CA GLU A 192 25.60 1.29 -9.39
C GLU A 192 26.18 0.44 -8.24
N PRO A 193 25.54 -0.72 -7.92
CA PRO A 193 26.01 -1.58 -6.84
C PRO A 193 27.42 -2.12 -7.11
N VAL A 194 28.26 -2.07 -6.08
CA VAL A 194 29.61 -2.64 -6.06
C VAL A 194 29.67 -3.76 -5.03
N ALA A 195 30.28 -4.89 -5.38
CA ALA A 195 30.39 -6.02 -4.48
C ALA A 195 31.19 -5.68 -3.22
N VAL A 196 30.66 -6.01 -2.04
CA VAL A 196 31.30 -5.84 -0.75
C VAL A 196 31.80 -7.20 -0.24
N GLN A 197 33.10 -7.34 -0.01
CA GLN A 197 33.68 -8.61 0.44
C GLN A 197 33.86 -8.68 1.95
N GLN A 198 34.33 -7.60 2.57
CA GLN A 198 34.61 -7.52 4.00
C GLN A 198 34.06 -6.20 4.56
N VAL A 199 33.40 -6.27 5.70
CA VAL A 199 32.91 -5.12 6.44
C VAL A 199 33.47 -5.12 7.84
N GLN A 200 34.05 -4.00 8.26
CA GLN A 200 34.40 -3.76 9.64
C GLN A 200 33.28 -3.03 10.33
N TRP A 201 32.71 -3.67 11.33
CA TRP A 201 31.58 -3.14 12.08
C TRP A 201 32.02 -2.50 13.40
N GLY A 202 31.33 -1.45 13.81
CA GLY A 202 31.49 -0.81 15.10
C GLY A 202 30.12 -0.33 15.65
N ALA A 203 30.01 -0.26 16.96
CA ALA A 203 28.85 0.31 17.63
C ALA A 203 29.30 1.29 18.73
N LYS A 204 28.74 2.50 18.73
CA LYS A 204 28.99 3.51 19.76
C LYS A 204 27.66 3.76 20.49
N GLY A 205 27.55 3.24 21.71
CA GLY A 205 26.34 3.27 22.53
C GLY A 205 26.07 1.93 23.20
N PRO A 206 24.90 1.75 23.86
CA PRO A 206 24.56 0.54 24.59
C PRO A 206 24.35 -0.66 23.67
N GLY A 207 25.10 -1.74 23.84
CA GLY A 207 25.01 -2.98 23.08
C GLY A 207 26.30 -3.32 22.34
N VAL A 208 26.27 -4.38 21.55
CA VAL A 208 27.44 -4.89 20.83
C VAL A 208 27.05 -5.31 19.41
N ILE A 209 27.99 -5.15 18.45
CA ILE A 209 27.82 -5.64 17.08
C ILE A 209 28.90 -6.68 16.76
N GLY A 210 28.49 -7.79 16.15
CA GLY A 210 29.34 -8.84 15.69
C GLY A 210 29.97 -8.54 14.32
N SER A 211 30.95 -9.33 13.94
CA SER A 211 31.61 -9.25 12.61
C SER A 211 30.65 -9.60 11.46
N ASP A 212 29.56 -10.26 11.76
CA ASP A 212 28.46 -10.61 10.83
C ASP A 212 27.42 -9.50 10.65
N GLY A 213 27.63 -8.33 11.30
CA GLY A 213 26.68 -7.21 11.25
C GLY A 213 25.48 -7.37 12.18
N ARG A 214 25.46 -8.40 13.02
CA ARG A 214 24.41 -8.58 14.01
C ARG A 214 24.69 -7.73 15.25
N TYR A 215 23.85 -6.73 15.46
CA TYR A 215 23.86 -5.89 16.65
C TYR A 215 22.88 -6.45 17.69
N THR A 216 23.35 -6.61 18.93
CA THR A 216 22.51 -6.99 20.08
C THR A 216 22.40 -5.79 21.02
N ALA A 217 21.17 -5.33 21.24
CA ALA A 217 20.89 -4.18 22.07
C ALA A 217 21.03 -4.52 23.56
N ALA A 218 21.63 -3.63 24.34
CA ALA A 218 21.53 -3.69 25.80
C ALA A 218 20.11 -3.30 26.27
N ASP A 219 19.80 -3.57 27.53
CA ASP A 219 18.54 -3.11 28.14
C ASP A 219 18.64 -1.61 28.50
N ALA A 220 18.43 -0.77 27.51
CA ALA A 220 18.58 0.69 27.59
C ALA A 220 17.53 1.40 26.72
N PRO A 221 16.22 1.23 27.01
CA PRO A 221 15.14 1.78 26.22
C PRO A 221 15.25 3.31 26.05
N GLY A 222 14.88 3.80 24.85
CA GLY A 222 14.96 5.20 24.47
C GLY A 222 16.38 5.67 24.03
N SER A 223 17.42 4.89 24.28
CA SER A 223 18.79 5.22 23.87
C SER A 223 18.97 5.15 22.35
N ARG A 224 19.95 5.90 21.85
CA ARG A 224 20.41 5.84 20.46
C ARG A 224 21.81 5.26 20.40
N VAL A 225 22.06 4.45 19.41
CA VAL A 225 23.34 3.82 19.11
C VAL A 225 23.77 4.21 17.71
N THR A 226 25.03 4.57 17.53
CA THR A 226 25.62 4.77 16.21
C THR A 226 26.26 3.46 15.77
N ILE A 227 25.68 2.82 14.78
CA ILE A 227 26.32 1.69 14.08
C ILE A 227 27.20 2.26 12.99
N THR A 228 28.47 1.81 12.95
CA THR A 228 29.42 2.19 11.91
C THR A 228 29.79 0.97 11.08
N ALA A 229 29.99 1.19 9.79
CA ALA A 229 30.49 0.17 8.87
C ALA A 229 31.58 0.75 7.99
N ALA A 230 32.70 0.04 7.88
CA ALA A 230 33.81 0.42 7.02
C ALA A 230 34.09 -0.69 6.01
N ALA A 231 34.17 -0.32 4.73
CA ALA A 231 34.53 -1.19 3.61
C ALA A 231 35.15 -0.36 2.47
N HIS A 232 35.99 -0.92 1.63
CA HIS A 232 36.62 -0.23 0.50
C HIS A 232 37.37 1.08 0.88
N GLY A 233 37.81 1.23 2.14
CA GLY A 233 38.44 2.47 2.62
C GLY A 233 37.42 3.59 2.93
N LEU A 234 36.13 3.34 2.82
CA LEU A 234 35.01 4.26 3.14
C LEU A 234 34.41 3.86 4.47
N THR A 235 33.74 4.83 5.12
CA THR A 235 32.98 4.61 6.36
C THR A 235 31.58 5.23 6.25
N THR A 236 30.59 4.57 6.81
CA THR A 236 29.23 5.05 6.90
C THR A 236 28.65 4.79 8.29
N GLU A 237 27.61 5.53 8.66
CA GLU A 237 26.98 5.44 9.97
C GLU A 237 25.47 5.36 9.85
N LEU A 238 24.83 4.65 10.80
CA LEU A 238 23.38 4.58 10.97
C LEU A 238 23.03 4.80 12.44
N GLN A 239 22.10 5.71 12.70
CA GLN A 239 21.55 5.90 14.05
C GLN A 239 20.43 4.90 14.29
N VAL A 240 20.59 4.06 15.30
CA VAL A 240 19.62 3.03 15.69
C VAL A 240 19.00 3.40 17.04
N ARG A 241 17.69 3.36 17.15
CA ARG A 241 16.94 3.57 18.41
C ARG A 241 16.73 2.23 19.12
N ILE A 242 17.02 2.16 20.40
CA ILE A 242 16.66 1.03 21.26
C ILE A 242 15.26 1.30 21.81
N LEU A 243 14.32 0.44 21.46
CA LEU A 243 12.93 0.47 21.94
C LEU A 243 12.81 -0.15 23.33
N GLY A 244 11.65 -0.07 23.94
CA GLY A 244 11.30 -0.82 25.13
C GLY A 244 11.40 -2.34 24.93
N ARG A 245 11.06 -3.13 25.94
CA ARG A 245 10.87 -4.57 25.77
C ARG A 245 9.61 -4.82 24.96
N VAL A 246 9.59 -5.93 24.22
CA VAL A 246 8.38 -6.34 23.50
C VAL A 246 7.20 -6.46 24.47
N ALA A 247 6.08 -5.85 24.15
CA ALA A 247 4.82 -5.92 24.87
C ALA A 247 3.73 -6.70 24.09
N ARG A 248 3.87 -6.82 22.77
CA ARG A 248 3.06 -7.71 21.92
C ARG A 248 3.78 -7.97 20.61
N ILE A 249 3.41 -9.04 19.95
CA ILE A 249 3.91 -9.40 18.59
C ILE A 249 2.75 -9.63 17.65
N GLU A 250 2.99 -9.35 16.36
CA GLU A 250 2.01 -9.47 15.29
C GLU A 250 2.68 -10.04 14.03
N PRO A 251 2.42 -11.32 13.68
CA PRO A 251 2.89 -11.88 12.43
C PRO A 251 2.22 -11.21 11.24
N GLN A 252 2.99 -10.85 10.24
CA GLN A 252 2.49 -10.29 8.98
C GLN A 252 2.06 -11.42 8.04
N ALA A 253 1.03 -12.17 8.45
CA ALA A 253 0.46 -13.31 7.78
C ALA A 253 -1.08 -13.28 7.89
N SER A 254 -1.69 -12.22 7.36
CA SER A 254 -3.13 -11.97 7.46
C SER A 254 -3.96 -13.16 6.95
N GLY A 255 -4.77 -13.76 7.82
CA GLY A 255 -5.63 -14.91 7.50
C GLY A 255 -4.90 -16.25 7.43
N GLY A 256 -3.61 -16.31 7.80
CA GLY A 256 -2.80 -17.53 7.78
C GLY A 256 -1.98 -17.74 6.50
N LEU A 257 -1.21 -18.82 6.43
CA LEU A 257 -0.34 -19.15 5.31
C LEU A 257 -0.93 -20.24 4.43
N THR A 258 -0.99 -20.02 3.14
CA THR A 258 -1.40 -21.01 2.15
C THR A 258 -0.17 -21.45 1.36
N LEU A 259 0.28 -22.69 1.59
CA LEU A 259 1.51 -23.28 1.04
C LEU A 259 1.15 -24.26 -0.08
N LEU A 260 1.11 -23.78 -1.32
CA LEU A 260 0.64 -24.55 -2.48
C LEU A 260 1.77 -25.20 -3.30
N ASP A 261 2.98 -24.69 -3.17
CA ASP A 261 4.14 -25.16 -3.92
C ASP A 261 5.39 -25.25 -3.04
N ALA A 262 6.45 -25.86 -3.58
CA ALA A 262 7.71 -26.08 -2.88
C ALA A 262 8.49 -24.76 -2.59
N ALA A 263 8.10 -23.64 -3.19
CA ALA A 263 8.70 -22.35 -2.88
C ALA A 263 8.32 -21.87 -1.48
N GLY A 264 7.14 -22.29 -1.00
CA GLY A 264 6.63 -21.88 0.29
C GLY A 264 6.18 -20.44 0.34
N SER A 265 6.12 -19.88 1.56
CA SER A 265 5.71 -18.49 1.79
C SER A 265 6.57 -17.86 2.87
N THR A 266 6.94 -16.59 2.69
CA THR A 266 7.67 -15.82 3.68
C THR A 266 6.71 -14.94 4.49
N PHE A 267 7.02 -14.75 5.77
CA PHE A 267 6.33 -13.81 6.65
C PHE A 267 7.30 -13.20 7.64
N THR A 268 6.98 -11.99 8.10
CA THR A 268 7.75 -11.29 9.13
C THR A 268 6.94 -11.21 10.42
N VAL A 269 7.61 -10.95 11.52
CA VAL A 269 6.97 -10.70 12.82
C VAL A 269 7.31 -9.29 13.27
N VAL A 270 6.28 -8.47 13.46
CA VAL A 270 6.41 -7.14 14.02
C VAL A 270 6.20 -7.21 15.53
N GLY A 271 7.12 -6.65 16.29
CA GLY A 271 6.96 -6.40 17.71
C GLY A 271 6.48 -4.98 17.96
N TYR A 272 5.87 -4.79 19.13
CA TYR A 272 5.50 -3.48 19.67
C TYR A 272 5.94 -3.42 21.13
N ASP A 273 6.50 -2.30 21.55
CA ASP A 273 6.73 -2.06 22.98
C ASP A 273 5.49 -1.46 23.67
N ALA A 274 5.62 -1.16 24.96
CA ALA A 274 4.52 -0.61 25.75
C ALA A 274 4.09 0.80 25.30
N ASP A 275 4.97 1.54 24.64
CA ASP A 275 4.70 2.87 24.08
C ASP A 275 4.21 2.82 22.63
N GLY A 276 4.02 1.62 22.07
CA GLY A 276 3.51 1.42 20.72
C GLY A 276 4.54 1.66 19.63
N TYR A 277 5.82 1.82 19.97
CA TYR A 277 6.88 1.79 18.96
C TYR A 277 7.01 0.40 18.39
N ARG A 278 7.10 0.32 17.08
CA ARG A 278 7.19 -0.95 16.36
C ARG A 278 8.54 -1.15 15.71
N ALA A 279 8.95 -2.41 15.61
CA ALA A 279 10.05 -2.86 14.79
C ALA A 279 9.84 -4.33 14.38
N LEU A 280 10.52 -4.75 13.31
CA LEU A 280 10.62 -6.16 12.97
C LEU A 280 11.41 -6.90 14.06
N ILE A 281 11.01 -8.11 14.38
CA ILE A 281 11.81 -9.01 15.21
C ILE A 281 12.77 -9.79 14.30
N ASP A 282 14.06 -9.77 14.64
CA ASP A 282 15.04 -10.62 13.92
C ASP A 282 14.61 -12.10 14.08
N PRO A 283 14.51 -12.86 12.99
CA PRO A 283 14.04 -14.27 13.07
C PRO A 283 14.88 -15.14 14.00
N ARG A 284 16.13 -14.77 14.27
CA ARG A 284 17.03 -15.49 15.19
C ARG A 284 16.70 -15.26 16.68
N ASP A 285 15.92 -14.22 16.99
CA ASP A 285 15.43 -13.93 18.34
C ASP A 285 14.10 -14.61 18.63
N LEU A 286 13.46 -15.19 17.60
CA LEU A 286 12.20 -15.91 17.72
C LEU A 286 12.43 -17.36 18.12
N THR A 287 11.64 -17.85 19.07
CA THR A 287 11.41 -19.29 19.25
C THR A 287 10.23 -19.68 18.35
N VAL A 288 10.44 -20.69 17.49
CA VAL A 288 9.44 -21.12 16.51
C VAL A 288 9.08 -22.57 16.76
N GLU A 289 7.81 -22.85 16.96
CA GLU A 289 7.27 -24.20 17.17
C GLU A 289 6.29 -24.53 16.04
N TYR A 290 6.43 -25.70 15.45
CA TYR A 290 5.59 -26.19 14.35
C TYR A 290 5.68 -27.71 14.22
N ASP A 291 4.79 -28.32 13.45
CA ASP A 291 4.88 -29.76 13.12
C ASP A 291 5.83 -29.97 11.93
N PRO A 292 7.04 -30.53 12.15
CA PRO A 292 8.02 -30.73 11.09
C PRO A 292 7.61 -31.78 10.05
N SER A 293 6.60 -32.57 10.32
CA SER A 293 6.03 -33.50 9.34
C SER A 293 5.17 -32.81 8.27
N LEU A 294 4.66 -31.62 8.55
CA LEU A 294 3.77 -30.84 7.67
C LEU A 294 4.46 -29.64 7.03
N VAL A 295 5.29 -28.95 7.79
CA VAL A 295 5.94 -27.70 7.36
C VAL A 295 7.36 -27.63 7.91
N ARG A 296 8.28 -27.01 7.18
CA ARG A 296 9.60 -26.60 7.66
C ARG A 296 9.65 -25.07 7.69
N VAL A 297 10.09 -24.51 8.80
CA VAL A 297 10.24 -23.06 8.97
C VAL A 297 11.70 -22.73 9.17
N GLU A 298 12.23 -21.80 8.38
CA GLU A 298 13.62 -21.40 8.39
C GLU A 298 13.76 -19.88 8.29
N PRO A 299 14.80 -19.26 8.88
CA PRO A 299 15.08 -17.84 8.70
C PRO A 299 15.39 -17.50 7.25
N GLU A 300 14.80 -16.41 6.73
CA GLU A 300 15.07 -15.85 5.40
C GLU A 300 15.00 -14.33 5.45
N GLY A 301 16.16 -13.68 5.28
CA GLY A 301 16.26 -12.22 5.40
C GLY A 301 15.79 -11.72 6.76
N ASP A 302 14.88 -10.77 6.76
CA ASP A 302 14.24 -10.20 7.95
C ASP A 302 13.03 -10.99 8.45
N GLY A 303 12.74 -12.15 7.87
CA GLY A 303 11.56 -12.95 8.18
C GLY A 303 11.83 -14.44 8.30
N LEU A 304 10.74 -15.18 8.29
CA LEU A 304 10.71 -16.63 8.32
C LEU A 304 10.07 -17.14 7.02
N ARG A 305 10.62 -18.21 6.48
CA ARG A 305 10.07 -18.93 5.33
C ARG A 305 9.47 -20.24 5.78
N ALA A 306 8.20 -20.43 5.49
CA ALA A 306 7.48 -21.68 5.71
C ALA A 306 7.42 -22.47 4.40
N VAL A 307 8.01 -23.67 4.39
CA VAL A 307 8.09 -24.55 3.24
C VAL A 307 7.26 -25.81 3.50
N PRO A 308 6.32 -26.20 2.61
CA PRO A 308 5.51 -27.39 2.81
C PRO A 308 6.36 -28.67 2.76
N VAL A 309 6.07 -29.61 3.66
CA VAL A 309 6.68 -30.95 3.70
C VAL A 309 5.67 -32.01 3.27
N ALA A 310 4.45 -31.89 3.76
CA ALA A 310 3.34 -32.76 3.41
C ALA A 310 2.01 -32.01 3.34
N THR A 311 1.01 -32.61 2.71
CA THR A 311 -0.35 -32.07 2.65
C THR A 311 -1.00 -32.15 4.03
N GLY A 312 -1.53 -31.03 4.52
CA GLY A 312 -2.18 -30.94 5.82
C GLY A 312 -2.46 -29.52 6.25
N SER A 313 -2.89 -29.33 7.48
CA SER A 313 -3.09 -28.02 8.10
C SER A 313 -2.61 -28.04 9.54
N GLY A 314 -2.21 -26.90 10.05
CA GLY A 314 -1.69 -26.79 11.41
C GLY A 314 -1.40 -25.36 11.81
N TYR A 315 -0.52 -25.21 12.78
CA TYR A 315 -0.14 -23.94 13.34
C TYR A 315 1.37 -23.79 13.41
N ILE A 316 1.85 -22.59 13.12
CA ILE A 316 3.19 -22.12 13.45
C ILE A 316 3.05 -21.18 14.64
N THR A 317 3.74 -21.46 15.73
CA THR A 317 3.79 -20.60 16.90
C THR A 317 5.12 -19.88 16.94
N VAL A 318 5.09 -18.57 17.06
CA VAL A 318 6.28 -17.73 17.27
C VAL A 318 6.23 -17.09 18.65
N SER A 319 7.36 -17.04 19.34
CA SER A 319 7.42 -16.40 20.66
C SER A 319 8.74 -15.65 20.86
N VAL A 320 8.68 -14.56 21.63
CA VAL A 320 9.82 -13.73 22.03
C VAL A 320 9.50 -12.98 23.30
N GLN A 321 10.44 -12.91 24.24
CA GLN A 321 10.32 -12.20 25.53
C GLN A 321 9.03 -12.50 26.31
N GLY A 322 8.48 -13.72 26.17
CA GLY A 322 7.25 -14.15 26.87
C GLY A 322 5.95 -13.89 26.09
N HIS A 323 5.99 -13.18 24.99
CA HIS A 323 4.84 -12.95 24.10
C HIS A 323 4.79 -14.00 23.00
N ARG A 324 3.57 -14.38 22.62
CA ARG A 324 3.30 -15.49 21.70
C ARG A 324 2.26 -15.08 20.65
N ALA A 325 2.47 -15.55 19.42
CA ALA A 325 1.47 -15.46 18.37
C ALA A 325 1.38 -16.77 17.60
N VAL A 326 0.18 -17.10 17.10
CA VAL A 326 -0.11 -18.35 16.39
C VAL A 326 -0.58 -18.02 14.99
N ILE A 327 0.05 -18.65 14.01
CA ILE A 327 -0.23 -18.48 12.59
C ILE A 327 -0.81 -19.78 12.07
N PRO A 328 -2.09 -19.83 11.68
CA PRO A 328 -2.64 -21.00 11.03
C PRO A 328 -2.03 -21.18 9.64
N PHE A 329 -1.84 -22.40 9.20
CA PHE A 329 -1.40 -22.67 7.85
C PHE A 329 -2.13 -23.87 7.24
N VAL A 330 -2.18 -23.87 5.90
CA VAL A 330 -2.57 -25.03 5.09
C VAL A 330 -1.47 -25.33 4.08
N SER A 331 -1.20 -26.61 3.87
CA SER A 331 -0.22 -27.13 2.92
C SER A 331 -0.88 -28.06 1.94
N GLY A 332 -0.71 -27.76 0.64
CA GLY A 332 -1.28 -28.53 -0.46
C GLY A 332 -2.74 -28.22 -0.78
N THR A 333 -3.26 -28.93 -1.73
CA THR A 333 -4.61 -28.73 -2.28
C THR A 333 -5.45 -30.00 -2.20
N ARG A 334 -6.75 -29.82 -2.09
CA ARG A 334 -7.75 -30.86 -2.33
C ARG A 334 -8.20 -30.80 -3.78
N SER A 335 -8.08 -31.94 -4.48
CA SER A 335 -8.62 -32.07 -5.83
C SER A 335 -10.08 -32.54 -5.74
N THR A 336 -10.97 -31.85 -6.44
CA THR A 336 -12.39 -32.20 -6.51
C THR A 336 -12.78 -32.38 -7.99
N LEU A 337 -13.28 -33.52 -8.35
CA LEU A 337 -13.89 -33.77 -9.65
C LEU A 337 -15.24 -33.05 -9.67
N LEU A 338 -15.41 -32.07 -10.59
CA LEU A 338 -16.62 -31.26 -10.70
C LEU A 338 -17.68 -31.92 -11.55
N ALA A 339 -17.28 -32.38 -12.72
CA ALA A 339 -18.15 -33.04 -13.67
C ALA A 339 -17.29 -33.89 -14.58
N SER A 340 -17.79 -35.05 -14.97
CA SER A 340 -17.26 -35.69 -16.14
C SER A 340 -17.66 -34.85 -17.35
N LEU A 341 -16.70 -34.42 -18.16
CA LEU A 341 -16.94 -33.77 -19.44
C LEU A 341 -17.68 -34.68 -20.44
N GLY A 342 -18.26 -35.76 -19.95
CA GLY A 342 -19.03 -36.74 -20.73
C GLY A 342 -20.49 -36.41 -20.95
N GLN A 343 -21.00 -35.33 -20.34
CA GLN A 343 -22.33 -34.80 -20.65
C GLN A 343 -22.27 -33.88 -21.87
N THR A 344 -22.12 -34.45 -23.05
CA THR A 344 -21.94 -33.71 -24.30
C THR A 344 -23.05 -32.66 -24.56
N ALA A 345 -24.26 -32.92 -24.06
CA ALA A 345 -25.38 -31.96 -24.16
C ALA A 345 -25.15 -30.62 -23.41
N LEU A 346 -24.19 -30.58 -22.51
CA LEU A 346 -23.80 -29.32 -21.82
C LEU A 346 -22.83 -28.47 -22.63
N TRP A 347 -22.41 -28.95 -23.79
CA TRP A 347 -21.40 -28.32 -24.61
C TRP A 347 -21.92 -28.11 -26.05
N MET A 348 -21.50 -27.01 -26.66
CA MET A 348 -21.79 -26.69 -28.05
C MET A 348 -20.51 -26.27 -28.76
N PHE A 349 -20.52 -26.41 -30.09
CA PHE A 349 -19.42 -25.91 -30.93
C PHE A 349 -19.65 -24.43 -31.23
N GLU A 350 -18.62 -23.62 -30.96
CA GLU A 350 -18.50 -22.26 -31.45
C GLU A 350 -17.14 -22.04 -32.13
N ARG A 351 -16.95 -20.95 -32.83
CA ARG A 351 -15.78 -20.72 -33.70
C ARG A 351 -15.40 -19.27 -33.84
N HIS A 352 -14.14 -19.06 -34.13
CA HIS A 352 -13.64 -17.76 -34.56
C HIS A 352 -12.39 -17.98 -35.49
N PRO A 353 -12.34 -17.39 -36.69
CA PRO A 353 -13.42 -16.75 -37.43
C PRO A 353 -14.41 -17.78 -38.03
N GLU A 354 -15.35 -17.35 -38.86
CA GLU A 354 -16.41 -18.20 -39.44
C GLU A 354 -15.86 -19.35 -40.33
N GLN A 355 -14.66 -19.22 -40.86
CA GLN A 355 -13.99 -20.24 -41.71
C GLN A 355 -13.58 -21.49 -40.90
N VAL A 356 -13.50 -21.41 -39.57
CA VAL A 356 -13.28 -22.57 -38.73
C VAL A 356 -14.54 -23.44 -38.72
N THR A 357 -14.41 -24.71 -38.98
CA THR A 357 -15.53 -25.67 -38.92
C THR A 357 -15.28 -26.74 -37.89
N GLY A 358 -16.34 -27.36 -37.39
CA GLY A 358 -16.23 -28.42 -36.40
C GLY A 358 -17.58 -28.80 -35.79
N TRP A 359 -17.54 -29.73 -34.86
CA TRP A 359 -18.69 -30.18 -34.10
C TRP A 359 -18.25 -30.83 -32.79
N VAL A 360 -19.19 -31.04 -31.87
CA VAL A 360 -19.00 -31.72 -30.61
C VAL A 360 -19.71 -33.09 -30.67
N ALA A 361 -19.05 -34.11 -30.14
CA ALA A 361 -19.60 -35.48 -30.10
C ALA A 361 -19.26 -36.21 -28.80
N PRO A 362 -20.07 -37.23 -28.38
CA PRO A 362 -19.70 -38.13 -27.29
C PRO A 362 -18.44 -38.92 -27.59
N SER A 363 -17.62 -39.19 -26.57
CA SER A 363 -16.41 -39.99 -26.65
C SER A 363 -16.18 -40.76 -25.35
N GLN A 364 -15.03 -41.44 -25.23
CA GLN A 364 -14.60 -42.15 -24.02
C GLN A 364 -13.37 -41.51 -23.41
N GLY A 365 -13.34 -41.43 -22.10
CA GLY A 365 -12.23 -40.91 -21.29
C GLY A 365 -11.13 -41.95 -21.05
N PRO A 366 -10.06 -41.59 -20.34
CA PRO A 366 -8.92 -42.48 -20.09
C PRO A 366 -9.26 -43.74 -19.32
N GLY A 367 -10.30 -43.71 -18.48
CA GLY A 367 -10.82 -44.88 -17.73
C GLY A 367 -11.98 -45.59 -18.37
N GLY A 368 -12.35 -45.24 -19.61
CA GLY A 368 -13.54 -45.77 -20.26
C GLY A 368 -14.84 -45.00 -19.91
N ASP A 369 -14.75 -44.01 -19.06
CA ASP A 369 -15.86 -43.12 -18.72
C ASP A 369 -16.28 -42.24 -19.89
N ARG A 370 -17.45 -41.62 -19.79
CA ARG A 370 -17.93 -40.69 -20.82
C ARG A 370 -17.07 -39.43 -20.91
N ALA A 371 -16.73 -39.03 -22.12
CA ALA A 371 -15.96 -37.84 -22.47
C ALA A 371 -16.62 -37.09 -23.64
N THR A 372 -16.15 -35.88 -23.89
CA THR A 372 -16.64 -35.06 -25.02
C THR A 372 -15.51 -34.79 -25.99
N ALA A 373 -15.71 -35.13 -27.25
CA ALA A 373 -14.81 -34.84 -28.37
C ALA A 373 -15.17 -33.53 -29.05
N LEU A 374 -14.18 -32.69 -29.33
CA LEU A 374 -14.25 -31.52 -30.19
C LEU A 374 -13.51 -31.84 -31.49
N TYR A 375 -14.24 -31.97 -32.57
CA TYR A 375 -13.69 -32.04 -33.92
C TYR A 375 -13.58 -30.63 -34.47
N TYR A 376 -12.47 -30.32 -35.13
CA TYR A 376 -12.27 -29.00 -35.69
C TYR A 376 -11.40 -29.03 -36.96
N THR A 377 -11.59 -28.05 -37.82
CA THR A 377 -10.76 -27.81 -39.01
C THR A 377 -10.38 -26.35 -39.06
N PHE A 378 -9.08 -26.09 -39.06
CA PHE A 378 -8.51 -24.79 -39.33
C PHE A 378 -8.13 -24.69 -40.78
N ALA A 379 -8.87 -23.85 -41.53
CA ALA A 379 -8.50 -23.42 -42.85
C ALA A 379 -7.60 -22.18 -42.77
N PRO A 380 -6.78 -21.85 -43.80
CA PRO A 380 -6.01 -20.62 -43.82
C PRO A 380 -6.94 -19.41 -43.66
N ALA A 381 -6.55 -18.48 -42.74
CA ALA A 381 -7.29 -17.25 -42.49
C ALA A 381 -6.37 -16.20 -41.88
N GLU A 382 -6.67 -14.93 -42.08
CA GLU A 382 -5.97 -13.86 -41.37
C GLU A 382 -6.27 -13.88 -39.86
N GLY A 383 -5.23 -13.77 -39.06
CA GLY A 383 -5.33 -13.75 -37.59
C GLY A 383 -5.46 -15.12 -36.95
N ASN A 384 -5.77 -15.11 -35.66
CA ASN A 384 -5.92 -16.32 -34.84
C ASN A 384 -7.22 -17.05 -35.14
N ARG A 385 -7.17 -18.38 -35.16
CA ARG A 385 -8.31 -19.26 -35.36
C ARG A 385 -8.54 -20.07 -34.12
N ALA A 386 -9.78 -20.15 -33.68
CA ALA A 386 -10.17 -20.88 -32.47
C ALA A 386 -11.41 -21.74 -32.71
N ALA A 387 -11.40 -22.93 -32.18
CA ALA A 387 -12.55 -23.85 -32.15
C ALA A 387 -12.97 -24.05 -30.69
N TYR A 388 -14.15 -23.59 -30.32
CA TYR A 388 -14.59 -23.57 -28.94
C TYR A 388 -15.46 -24.78 -28.60
N LEU A 389 -15.08 -25.48 -27.55
CA LEU A 389 -15.99 -26.27 -26.73
C LEU A 389 -16.64 -25.31 -25.75
N GLN A 390 -17.76 -24.73 -26.12
CA GLN A 390 -18.48 -23.70 -25.38
C GLN A 390 -19.48 -24.36 -24.44
N ALA A 391 -19.49 -23.99 -23.15
CA ALA A 391 -20.50 -24.44 -22.21
C ALA A 391 -21.86 -23.78 -22.56
N VAL A 392 -22.94 -24.57 -22.61
CA VAL A 392 -24.30 -24.06 -22.82
C VAL A 392 -24.73 -23.15 -21.69
N ALA A 393 -24.30 -23.45 -20.46
CA ALA A 393 -24.38 -22.58 -19.31
C ALA A 393 -23.03 -22.55 -18.60
N PRO A 394 -22.57 -21.41 -18.06
CA PRO A 394 -21.30 -21.34 -17.34
C PRO A 394 -21.22 -22.35 -16.21
N ILE A 395 -20.11 -23.07 -16.10
CA ILE A 395 -19.88 -24.07 -15.03
C ILE A 395 -19.25 -23.33 -13.85
N VAL A 396 -20.05 -23.11 -12.81
CA VAL A 396 -19.57 -22.45 -11.58
C VAL A 396 -18.58 -23.37 -10.86
N LEU A 397 -17.40 -22.85 -10.58
CA LEU A 397 -16.34 -23.54 -9.85
C LEU A 397 -16.57 -23.37 -8.34
N PRO A 398 -16.57 -24.46 -7.54
CA PRO A 398 -16.85 -24.36 -6.11
C PRO A 398 -15.71 -23.75 -5.32
N GLY A 399 -16.06 -22.97 -4.29
CA GLY A 399 -15.11 -22.38 -3.36
C GLY A 399 -14.21 -21.33 -4.00
N ARG A 400 -12.92 -21.39 -3.66
CA ARG A 400 -11.85 -20.55 -4.21
C ARG A 400 -10.80 -21.43 -4.85
N PRO A 401 -10.99 -21.86 -6.11
CA PRO A 401 -10.03 -22.73 -6.78
C PRO A 401 -8.72 -21.99 -7.09
N ASP A 402 -7.61 -22.66 -6.82
CA ASP A 402 -6.26 -22.21 -7.17
C ASP A 402 -5.88 -22.65 -8.59
N ARG A 403 -6.37 -23.83 -9.01
CA ARG A 403 -6.10 -24.42 -10.31
C ARG A 403 -7.34 -25.14 -10.84
N ILE A 404 -7.46 -25.18 -12.17
CA ILE A 404 -8.35 -26.08 -12.88
C ILE A 404 -7.53 -27.05 -13.72
N GLY A 405 -7.99 -28.27 -13.87
CA GLY A 405 -7.33 -29.29 -14.67
C GLY A 405 -8.31 -30.25 -15.31
N LEU A 406 -7.87 -30.93 -16.35
CA LEU A 406 -8.67 -31.93 -17.06
C LEU A 406 -7.76 -32.87 -17.84
N TRP A 407 -8.28 -34.05 -18.16
CA TRP A 407 -7.66 -34.94 -19.08
C TRP A 407 -7.95 -34.52 -20.53
N VAL A 408 -6.91 -34.51 -21.36
CA VAL A 408 -6.99 -34.15 -22.80
C VAL A 408 -6.34 -35.26 -23.62
N GLN A 409 -7.12 -35.90 -24.50
CA GLN A 409 -6.56 -36.72 -25.57
C GLN A 409 -6.12 -35.79 -26.69
N GLY A 410 -4.82 -35.69 -26.85
CA GLY A 410 -4.20 -34.84 -27.87
C GLY A 410 -4.23 -35.50 -29.23
N ASP A 411 -4.19 -34.68 -30.27
CA ASP A 411 -4.14 -35.04 -31.69
C ASP A 411 -2.78 -34.86 -32.34
N GLY A 412 -1.80 -34.29 -31.59
CA GLY A 412 -0.44 -34.03 -32.10
C GLY A 412 -0.33 -32.87 -33.09
N GLN A 413 -1.41 -32.13 -33.35
CA GLN A 413 -1.41 -31.04 -34.32
C GLN A 413 -0.70 -29.77 -33.81
N GLY A 414 -0.43 -29.64 -32.53
CA GLY A 414 0.33 -28.53 -31.95
C GLY A 414 -0.46 -27.27 -31.73
N ALA A 415 -1.79 -27.32 -31.71
CA ALA A 415 -2.63 -26.20 -31.36
C ALA A 415 -2.36 -25.72 -29.93
N TRP A 416 -2.52 -24.43 -29.64
CA TRP A 416 -2.45 -23.84 -28.31
C TRP A 416 -3.77 -24.08 -27.59
N LEU A 417 -3.76 -24.81 -26.49
CA LEU A 417 -4.96 -25.14 -25.72
C LEU A 417 -5.21 -24.16 -24.60
N ARG A 418 -6.38 -23.55 -24.61
CA ARG A 418 -6.79 -22.50 -23.66
C ARG A 418 -8.16 -22.78 -23.04
N ALA A 419 -8.44 -22.06 -21.94
CA ALA A 419 -9.78 -21.99 -21.35
C ALA A 419 -10.14 -20.53 -21.03
N THR A 420 -11.43 -20.23 -20.94
CA THR A 420 -11.91 -18.92 -20.49
C THR A 420 -12.71 -19.09 -19.20
N LEU A 421 -12.29 -18.37 -18.17
CA LEU A 421 -13.05 -18.16 -16.93
C LEU A 421 -13.71 -16.79 -16.94
N GLN A 422 -14.80 -16.66 -16.19
CA GLN A 422 -15.40 -15.36 -15.85
C GLN A 422 -15.61 -15.28 -14.34
N ASP A 423 -15.31 -14.14 -13.76
CA ASP A 423 -15.50 -13.87 -12.34
C ASP A 423 -16.90 -13.27 -12.04
N ALA A 424 -17.24 -13.14 -10.76
CA ALA A 424 -18.52 -12.58 -10.33
C ALA A 424 -18.71 -11.09 -10.69
N ALA A 425 -17.64 -10.37 -11.00
CA ALA A 425 -17.68 -8.99 -11.48
C ALA A 425 -17.86 -8.91 -13.02
N GLY A 426 -17.93 -10.06 -13.72
CA GLY A 426 -18.07 -10.14 -15.18
C GLY A 426 -16.76 -10.03 -15.95
N ASN A 427 -15.60 -9.99 -15.28
CA ASN A 427 -14.30 -9.96 -15.95
C ASN A 427 -13.95 -11.34 -16.50
N SER A 428 -13.45 -11.37 -17.74
CA SER A 428 -13.04 -12.61 -18.41
C SER A 428 -11.53 -12.81 -18.31
N TYR A 429 -11.13 -14.03 -17.98
CA TYR A 429 -9.72 -14.44 -17.85
C TYR A 429 -9.43 -15.62 -18.76
N THR A 430 -8.33 -15.53 -19.49
CA THR A 430 -7.88 -16.63 -20.35
C THR A 430 -6.79 -17.43 -19.63
N LEU A 431 -6.97 -18.72 -19.57
CA LEU A 431 -6.01 -19.68 -19.01
C LEU A 431 -5.29 -20.41 -20.14
N ASP A 432 -3.99 -20.59 -20.01
CA ASP A 432 -3.18 -21.41 -20.89
C ASP A 432 -3.06 -22.82 -20.28
N LEU A 433 -3.83 -23.77 -20.81
CA LEU A 433 -3.82 -25.18 -20.36
C LEU A 433 -2.60 -25.91 -20.92
N ALA A 434 -2.27 -25.66 -22.19
CA ALA A 434 -1.05 -26.15 -22.80
C ALA A 434 -0.62 -25.22 -23.95
N PRO A 435 0.64 -24.77 -24.01
CA PRO A 435 1.12 -23.90 -25.09
C PRO A 435 1.11 -24.58 -26.45
N ARG A 436 1.20 -25.91 -26.47
CA ARG A 436 1.08 -26.74 -27.67
C ARG A 436 0.53 -28.11 -27.32
N VAL A 437 -0.44 -28.61 -28.10
CA VAL A 437 -0.90 -30.01 -28.03
C VAL A 437 -0.11 -30.83 -29.06
N ASP A 438 1.15 -31.09 -28.76
CA ASP A 438 2.10 -31.83 -29.60
C ASP A 438 2.19 -33.34 -29.28
N TRP A 439 1.26 -33.82 -28.45
CA TRP A 439 1.16 -35.21 -28.04
C TRP A 439 -0.08 -35.91 -28.64
N THR A 440 -0.02 -37.19 -28.72
CA THR A 440 -1.17 -38.08 -28.99
C THR A 440 -1.49 -38.89 -27.74
N GLY A 441 -2.76 -39.33 -27.59
CA GLY A 441 -3.22 -39.99 -26.39
C GLY A 441 -3.53 -39.08 -25.22
N TRP A 442 -3.73 -39.62 -24.03
CA TRP A 442 -4.21 -38.90 -22.87
C TRP A 442 -3.08 -38.23 -22.09
N ARG A 443 -3.27 -36.97 -21.76
CA ARG A 443 -2.42 -36.19 -20.83
C ARG A 443 -3.29 -35.35 -19.93
N TYR A 444 -2.97 -35.31 -18.64
CA TYR A 444 -3.57 -34.37 -17.71
C TYR A 444 -2.89 -33.01 -17.86
N VAL A 445 -3.70 -31.97 -18.05
CA VAL A 445 -3.25 -30.56 -18.14
C VAL A 445 -3.94 -29.73 -17.07
N GLU A 446 -3.25 -28.73 -16.54
CA GLU A 446 -3.82 -27.83 -15.56
C GLU A 446 -3.28 -26.41 -15.73
N ALA A 447 -4.10 -25.42 -15.31
CA ALA A 447 -3.71 -24.03 -15.30
C ALA A 447 -4.10 -23.37 -13.96
N ALA A 448 -3.31 -22.38 -13.54
CA ALA A 448 -3.62 -21.60 -12.35
C ALA A 448 -4.77 -20.64 -12.62
N VAL A 449 -5.64 -20.45 -11.63
CA VAL A 449 -6.64 -19.38 -11.63
C VAL A 449 -5.90 -18.05 -11.33
N PRO A 450 -6.08 -16.99 -12.09
CA PRO A 450 -5.37 -15.73 -11.87
C PRO A 450 -5.64 -15.13 -10.49
N GLY A 451 -4.65 -14.46 -9.93
CA GLY A 451 -4.84 -13.67 -8.71
C GLY A 451 -5.80 -12.48 -8.94
N GLY A 452 -6.48 -12.05 -7.87
CA GLY A 452 -7.35 -10.87 -7.91
C GLY A 452 -8.74 -11.09 -8.52
N VAL A 453 -9.12 -12.33 -8.85
CA VAL A 453 -10.46 -12.66 -9.33
C VAL A 453 -11.52 -12.48 -8.23
N THR A 454 -12.72 -12.03 -8.63
CA THR A 454 -13.87 -11.93 -7.72
C THR A 454 -14.66 -13.23 -7.75
N TYR A 455 -14.73 -13.94 -6.62
CA TYR A 455 -15.45 -15.22 -6.53
C TYR A 455 -16.97 -15.03 -6.39
N PRO A 456 -17.78 -15.99 -6.89
CA PRO A 456 -17.40 -17.22 -7.58
C PRO A 456 -16.88 -16.99 -9.00
N VAL A 457 -16.03 -17.89 -9.47
CA VAL A 457 -15.60 -17.94 -10.87
C VAL A 457 -16.30 -19.06 -11.62
N SER A 458 -16.50 -18.91 -12.93
CA SER A 458 -17.13 -19.92 -13.78
C SER A 458 -16.30 -20.21 -15.03
N LEU A 459 -16.31 -21.48 -15.49
CA LEU A 459 -15.71 -21.90 -16.74
C LEU A 459 -16.73 -21.74 -17.86
N HIS A 460 -16.35 -21.01 -18.92
CA HIS A 460 -17.20 -20.74 -20.08
C HIS A 460 -16.86 -21.61 -21.28
N ARG A 461 -15.58 -21.83 -21.55
CA ARG A 461 -15.15 -22.58 -22.73
C ARG A 461 -13.73 -23.12 -22.60
N ILE A 462 -13.45 -24.19 -23.36
CA ILE A 462 -12.13 -24.81 -23.58
C ILE A 462 -11.91 -24.81 -25.07
N TYR A 463 -10.70 -24.48 -25.56
CA TYR A 463 -10.52 -24.32 -26.98
C TYR A 463 -9.06 -24.42 -27.45
N PRO A 464 -8.80 -25.14 -28.59
CA PRO A 464 -7.56 -25.02 -29.34
C PRO A 464 -7.53 -23.72 -30.15
N VAL A 465 -6.33 -23.13 -30.26
CA VAL A 465 -6.03 -21.93 -31.03
C VAL A 465 -4.89 -22.24 -32.02
N GLU A 466 -5.04 -21.81 -33.27
CA GLU A 466 -3.98 -21.77 -34.26
C GLU A 466 -3.63 -20.33 -34.57
N THR A 467 -2.34 -20.00 -34.45
CA THR A 467 -1.82 -18.63 -34.64
C THR A 467 -1.10 -18.45 -35.99
N ASP A 468 -0.66 -19.54 -36.61
CA ASP A 468 -0.04 -19.48 -37.93
C ASP A 468 -1.10 -19.42 -39.03
N ALA A 469 -1.29 -18.26 -39.66
CA ALA A 469 -2.32 -17.97 -40.64
C ALA A 469 -2.30 -18.94 -41.86
N GLN A 470 -1.17 -19.59 -42.19
CA GLN A 470 -0.98 -20.43 -43.35
C GLN A 470 -1.22 -21.93 -43.03
N ARG A 471 -1.19 -22.34 -41.76
CA ARG A 471 -1.42 -23.74 -41.41
C ARG A 471 -2.87 -24.14 -41.63
N SER A 472 -3.05 -25.28 -42.28
CA SER A 472 -4.37 -25.90 -42.54
C SER A 472 -4.33 -27.34 -42.08
N TYR A 473 -5.25 -27.73 -41.21
CA TYR A 473 -5.38 -29.12 -40.73
C TYR A 473 -6.72 -29.34 -40.04
N SER A 474 -7.09 -30.61 -39.94
CA SER A 474 -8.20 -31.07 -39.10
C SER A 474 -7.65 -31.78 -37.88
N GLY A 475 -8.29 -31.59 -36.74
CA GLY A 475 -7.91 -32.20 -35.47
C GLY A 475 -9.11 -32.69 -34.68
N MET A 476 -8.82 -33.46 -33.64
CA MET A 476 -9.80 -33.94 -32.66
C MET A 476 -9.18 -33.95 -31.27
N LEU A 477 -9.71 -33.14 -30.39
CA LEU A 477 -9.37 -33.22 -28.95
C LEU A 477 -10.51 -33.84 -28.18
N VAL A 478 -10.18 -34.72 -27.25
CA VAL A 478 -11.20 -35.29 -26.33
C VAL A 478 -10.91 -34.80 -24.92
N PHE A 479 -11.95 -34.33 -24.24
CA PHE A 479 -11.89 -33.75 -22.91
C PHE A 479 -12.65 -34.60 -21.90
N ALA A 480 -12.00 -34.92 -20.77
CA ALA A 480 -12.56 -35.70 -19.67
C ALA A 480 -12.17 -35.10 -18.32
N ASP A 481 -12.99 -35.35 -17.30
CA ASP A 481 -12.71 -35.14 -15.86
C ASP A 481 -12.24 -33.69 -15.51
N LEU A 482 -13.15 -32.74 -15.64
CA LEU A 482 -12.90 -31.39 -15.13
C LEU A 482 -12.70 -31.43 -13.61
N THR A 483 -11.54 -31.10 -13.17
CA THR A 483 -11.17 -31.03 -11.74
C THR A 483 -10.81 -29.60 -11.33
N VAL A 484 -11.07 -29.29 -10.07
CA VAL A 484 -10.56 -28.09 -9.42
C VAL A 484 -9.69 -28.48 -8.24
N LYS A 485 -8.61 -27.74 -8.05
CA LYS A 485 -7.79 -27.81 -6.85
C LYS A 485 -8.08 -26.56 -6.01
N THR A 486 -8.47 -26.80 -4.77
CA THR A 486 -8.69 -25.75 -3.78
C THR A 486 -7.74 -25.98 -2.61
N ALA A 487 -7.26 -24.89 -2.00
CA ALA A 487 -6.53 -25.00 -0.74
C ALA A 487 -7.38 -25.78 0.29
N LEU A 488 -6.72 -26.47 1.21
CA LEU A 488 -7.40 -27.03 2.36
C LEU A 488 -8.05 -25.93 3.19
N PRO A 489 -9.10 -26.22 3.98
CA PRO A 489 -9.69 -25.22 4.86
C PRO A 489 -8.65 -24.76 5.90
N MET A 490 -8.48 -23.43 6.02
CA MET A 490 -7.62 -22.84 7.04
C MET A 490 -8.19 -23.18 8.43
N PRO A 491 -7.37 -23.67 9.37
CA PRO A 491 -7.84 -23.87 10.74
C PRO A 491 -8.12 -22.52 11.40
N ASP A 492 -9.06 -22.51 12.35
CA ASP A 492 -9.41 -21.30 13.08
C ASP A 492 -8.20 -20.74 13.82
N ALA A 493 -7.93 -19.46 13.67
CA ALA A 493 -6.88 -18.81 14.42
C ALA A 493 -7.28 -18.71 15.90
N PRO A 494 -6.40 -19.09 16.85
CA PRO A 494 -6.63 -18.79 18.25
C PRO A 494 -6.80 -17.30 18.47
N ALA A 495 -7.59 -16.91 19.48
CA ALA A 495 -7.75 -15.51 19.85
C ALA A 495 -6.38 -14.89 20.14
N ALA A 496 -6.13 -13.70 19.56
CA ALA A 496 -4.92 -12.93 19.87
C ALA A 496 -4.89 -12.52 21.33
N GLU A 497 -3.69 -12.42 21.90
CA GLU A 497 -3.50 -11.90 23.26
C GLU A 497 -4.01 -10.46 23.32
N VAL A 498 -4.97 -10.19 24.21
CA VAL A 498 -5.54 -8.86 24.42
C VAL A 498 -4.64 -8.11 25.40
N PRO A 499 -4.03 -6.98 25.02
CA PRO A 499 -3.26 -6.17 25.96
C PRO A 499 -4.11 -5.72 27.15
N GLY A 500 -3.49 -5.64 28.31
CA GLY A 500 -4.13 -5.06 29.50
C GLY A 500 -4.53 -3.59 29.28
N PRO A 501 -5.42 -3.02 30.11
CA PRO A 501 -5.85 -1.64 30.00
C PRO A 501 -4.68 -0.67 30.21
N ASP A 502 -4.59 0.36 29.33
CA ASP A 502 -3.56 1.39 29.41
C ASP A 502 -3.63 2.19 30.73
N ALA A 503 -2.48 2.60 31.24
CA ALA A 503 -2.36 3.37 32.46
C ALA A 503 -3.10 4.73 32.45
N ILE A 504 -3.35 5.29 31.28
CA ILE A 504 -4.16 6.51 31.12
C ILE A 504 -5.59 6.27 31.60
N LEU A 505 -6.15 5.07 31.35
CA LEU A 505 -7.49 4.67 31.78
C LEU A 505 -7.52 4.12 33.19
N ASN A 506 -6.42 3.50 33.65
CA ASN A 506 -6.28 2.90 34.97
C ASN A 506 -4.93 3.31 35.59
N PRO A 507 -4.83 4.52 36.10
CA PRO A 507 -3.53 5.08 36.52
C PRO A 507 -2.85 4.38 37.69
N GLY A 508 -3.54 3.58 38.50
CA GLY A 508 -2.97 2.80 39.61
C GLY A 508 -2.33 3.63 40.74
N VAL A 509 -1.99 4.88 40.45
CA VAL A 509 -1.39 5.83 41.41
C VAL A 509 -2.14 7.16 41.38
N PRO A 510 -2.26 7.90 42.47
CA PRO A 510 -2.90 9.21 42.47
C PRO A 510 -2.11 10.22 41.66
N ALA A 511 -2.78 11.28 41.18
CA ALA A 511 -2.14 12.39 40.52
C ALA A 511 -1.34 13.25 41.54
N GLY A 512 -0.28 13.90 41.04
CA GLY A 512 0.55 14.78 41.87
C GLY A 512 -0.21 16.01 42.41
N PRO A 513 0.32 16.70 43.39
CA PRO A 513 -0.37 17.84 44.07
C PRO A 513 -0.56 19.06 43.15
N GLU A 514 0.21 19.19 42.10
CA GLU A 514 0.09 20.28 41.10
C GLU A 514 -0.85 19.95 39.92
N SER A 515 -1.53 18.80 40.01
CA SER A 515 -2.44 18.36 38.97
C SER A 515 -3.68 19.25 38.88
N TRP A 516 -4.21 19.32 37.68
CA TRP A 516 -5.43 20.06 37.36
C TRP A 516 -6.28 19.30 36.35
N SER A 517 -7.59 19.63 36.30
CA SER A 517 -8.54 18.90 35.47
C SER A 517 -9.14 19.77 34.35
N PHE A 518 -9.63 19.12 33.31
CA PHE A 518 -10.51 19.69 32.29
C PHE A 518 -11.59 18.68 31.90
N ALA A 519 -12.71 19.17 31.39
CA ALA A 519 -13.85 18.36 31.02
C ALA A 519 -13.98 18.29 29.50
N VAL A 520 -14.33 17.13 28.95
CA VAL A 520 -14.62 16.89 27.54
C VAL A 520 -16.06 16.41 27.39
N LEU A 521 -16.81 17.05 26.49
CA LEU A 521 -18.21 16.77 26.25
C LEU A 521 -18.49 16.73 24.73
N ALA A 522 -18.64 15.54 24.18
CA ALA A 522 -18.92 15.35 22.75
C ALA A 522 -20.35 15.73 22.37
N ALA A 523 -21.32 15.41 23.24
CA ALA A 523 -22.73 15.71 23.09
C ALA A 523 -23.37 15.97 24.46
N LEU A 524 -24.42 16.77 24.51
CA LEU A 524 -25.25 16.89 25.71
C LEU A 524 -26.27 15.75 25.75
N PRO A 525 -26.58 15.19 26.94
CA PRO A 525 -27.65 14.23 27.07
C PRO A 525 -29.01 14.91 26.81
N ASP A 526 -29.96 14.15 26.26
CA ASP A 526 -31.31 14.63 25.99
C ASP A 526 -32.10 14.88 27.28
N VAL A 527 -31.71 14.17 28.36
CA VAL A 527 -32.35 14.26 29.67
C VAL A 527 -31.32 14.79 30.69
N ALA A 528 -31.72 15.79 31.48
CA ALA A 528 -30.95 16.40 32.55
C ALA A 528 -29.53 16.88 32.16
N PRO A 529 -29.35 17.67 31.07
CA PRO A 529 -28.02 18.15 30.63
C PRO A 529 -27.35 19.02 31.71
N GLU A 530 -28.11 19.71 32.55
CA GLU A 530 -27.61 20.55 33.63
C GLU A 530 -26.96 19.74 34.75
N GLU A 531 -27.54 18.59 35.10
CA GLU A 531 -26.98 17.68 36.12
C GLU A 531 -25.63 17.09 35.63
N SER A 532 -25.52 16.76 34.34
CA SER A 532 -24.29 16.28 33.77
C SER A 532 -23.16 17.32 33.84
N VAL A 533 -23.44 18.58 33.51
CA VAL A 533 -22.45 19.65 33.58
C VAL A 533 -22.13 19.96 35.05
N LYS A 534 -23.13 19.90 35.95
CA LYS A 534 -22.93 20.07 37.37
C LYS A 534 -22.00 19.00 37.98
N ALA A 535 -22.20 17.74 37.62
CA ALA A 535 -21.32 16.65 38.04
C ALA A 535 -19.86 16.87 37.58
N ALA A 536 -19.65 17.40 36.36
CA ALA A 536 -18.31 17.73 35.91
C ALA A 536 -17.65 18.87 36.71
N LEU A 537 -18.43 19.81 37.21
CA LEU A 537 -17.91 20.92 38.05
C LEU A 537 -17.36 20.44 39.38
N GLU A 538 -17.78 19.27 39.91
CA GLU A 538 -17.23 18.69 41.15
C GLU A 538 -15.74 18.35 41.03
N ALA A 539 -15.24 18.14 39.78
CA ALA A 539 -13.83 17.91 39.51
C ALA A 539 -13.02 19.21 39.34
N ASP A 540 -13.60 20.37 39.55
CA ASP A 540 -13.01 21.71 39.41
C ASP A 540 -12.25 21.88 38.05
N PRO A 541 -12.90 21.68 36.90
CA PRO A 541 -12.25 21.74 35.60
C PRO A 541 -11.84 23.16 35.27
N ARG A 542 -10.61 23.37 34.83
CA ARG A 542 -10.11 24.69 34.36
C ARG A 542 -10.87 25.20 33.16
N PHE A 543 -11.40 24.28 32.33
CA PHE A 543 -12.20 24.58 31.15
C PHE A 543 -12.97 23.36 30.66
N PHE A 544 -13.93 23.62 29.74
CA PHE A 544 -14.65 22.58 28.99
C PHE A 544 -14.20 22.59 27.52
N LEU A 545 -13.97 21.39 26.96
CA LEU A 545 -13.86 21.13 25.52
C LEU A 545 -15.17 20.51 25.06
N VAL A 546 -15.84 21.13 24.09
CA VAL A 546 -17.18 20.70 23.67
C VAL A 546 -17.23 20.44 22.17
N GLY A 547 -18.12 19.53 21.76
CA GLY A 547 -18.41 19.25 20.37
C GLY A 547 -19.00 20.46 19.64
N PRO A 548 -19.09 20.39 18.29
CA PRO A 548 -19.63 21.46 17.46
C PRO A 548 -21.06 21.85 17.85
N GLY A 549 -21.33 23.15 17.93
CA GLY A 549 -22.63 23.73 18.27
C GLY A 549 -23.01 23.71 19.75
N LEU A 550 -22.21 23.09 20.63
CA LEU A 550 -22.55 22.96 22.06
C LEU A 550 -22.09 24.11 22.92
N ARG A 551 -21.18 24.95 22.44
CA ARG A 551 -20.54 26.00 23.22
C ARG A 551 -21.54 26.95 23.91
N SER A 552 -22.54 27.42 23.18
CA SER A 552 -23.55 28.36 23.71
C SER A 552 -24.40 27.69 24.81
N GLN A 553 -24.86 26.48 24.58
CA GLN A 553 -25.68 25.72 25.52
C GLN A 553 -24.95 25.43 26.82
N VAL A 554 -23.68 24.98 26.73
CA VAL A 554 -22.87 24.68 27.92
C VAL A 554 -22.59 25.97 28.71
N ARG A 555 -22.29 27.08 28.05
CA ARG A 555 -22.12 28.38 28.71
C ARG A 555 -23.39 28.85 29.44
N GLU A 556 -24.54 28.64 28.86
CA GLU A 556 -25.83 28.97 29.49
C GLU A 556 -26.07 28.12 30.75
N ILE A 557 -25.79 26.82 30.68
CA ILE A 557 -25.87 25.92 31.85
C ILE A 557 -24.89 26.36 32.93
N LEU A 558 -23.64 26.64 32.60
CA LEU A 558 -22.63 27.12 33.56
C LEU A 558 -23.05 28.41 34.22
N ALA A 559 -23.67 29.33 33.47
CA ALA A 559 -24.17 30.58 34.03
C ALA A 559 -25.30 30.32 35.07
N ARG A 560 -26.23 29.42 34.77
CA ARG A 560 -27.28 29.03 35.72
C ARG A 560 -26.76 28.35 36.97
N LEU A 561 -25.65 27.61 36.84
CA LEU A 561 -24.98 26.94 37.95
C LEU A 561 -24.02 27.86 38.74
N GLY A 562 -23.94 29.14 38.41
CA GLY A 562 -23.01 30.08 39.03
C GLY A 562 -21.54 29.94 38.64
N ALA A 563 -21.26 29.18 37.61
CA ALA A 563 -19.90 28.85 37.12
C ALA A 563 -19.57 29.53 35.77
N ALA A 564 -20.16 30.70 35.48
CA ALA A 564 -20.00 31.43 34.20
C ALA A 564 -18.53 31.81 33.90
N ALA A 565 -17.65 31.82 34.87
CA ALA A 565 -16.22 32.12 34.72
C ALA A 565 -15.44 30.96 34.09
N VAL A 566 -15.96 29.72 34.11
CA VAL A 566 -15.27 28.57 33.52
C VAL A 566 -15.30 28.64 32.00
N PRO A 567 -14.12 28.69 31.34
CA PRO A 567 -14.06 28.80 29.88
C PRO A 567 -14.62 27.57 29.14
N VAL A 568 -15.27 27.81 28.01
CA VAL A 568 -15.77 26.75 27.10
C VAL A 568 -15.18 26.95 25.72
N TYR A 569 -14.51 25.91 25.22
CA TYR A 569 -13.88 25.89 23.90
C TYR A 569 -14.52 24.80 23.05
N GLU A 570 -14.68 25.11 21.77
CA GLU A 570 -15.37 24.22 20.82
C GLU A 570 -14.36 23.55 19.87
N MET A 571 -14.50 22.26 19.66
CA MET A 571 -13.76 21.46 18.69
C MET A 571 -14.38 21.65 17.30
N ALA A 572 -13.99 22.70 16.62
CA ALA A 572 -14.54 23.07 15.31
C ALA A 572 -13.50 23.81 14.47
N PRO A 573 -13.64 23.79 13.11
CA PRO A 573 -12.79 24.58 12.22
C PRO A 573 -12.95 26.09 12.46
N PRO A 574 -11.91 26.89 12.14
CA PRO A 574 -10.54 26.49 11.78
C PRO A 574 -9.76 25.94 12.98
N ALA A 575 -8.59 25.34 12.71
CA ALA A 575 -7.69 24.91 13.77
C ALA A 575 -7.36 26.06 14.73
N ARG A 576 -7.53 25.86 16.04
CA ARG A 576 -7.33 26.85 17.10
C ARG A 576 -6.55 26.22 18.23
N TYR A 577 -6.03 27.04 19.15
CA TYR A 577 -5.36 26.52 20.33
C TYR A 577 -5.73 27.29 21.59
N LEU A 578 -5.46 26.66 22.72
CA LEU A 578 -5.41 27.28 24.04
C LEU A 578 -4.23 26.68 24.82
N ASP A 579 -3.66 27.49 25.71
CA ASP A 579 -2.55 27.08 26.57
C ASP A 579 -3.00 27.05 28.02
N ALA A 580 -2.69 25.94 28.73
CA ALA A 580 -2.98 25.78 30.15
C ALA A 580 -1.88 24.93 30.83
N GLY A 581 -1.27 25.44 31.90
CA GLY A 581 -0.32 24.70 32.70
C GLY A 581 0.87 24.09 31.94
N GLY A 582 1.39 24.78 30.92
CA GLY A 582 2.49 24.26 30.09
C GLY A 582 2.07 23.26 29.02
N VAL A 583 0.78 23.03 28.83
CA VAL A 583 0.20 22.19 27.78
C VAL A 583 -0.53 23.06 26.76
N ARG A 584 -0.29 22.82 25.47
CA ARG A 584 -1.06 23.39 24.38
C ARG A 584 -2.10 22.41 23.89
N PHE A 585 -3.36 22.82 23.86
CA PHE A 585 -4.46 22.10 23.27
C PHE A 585 -4.74 22.67 21.89
N ILE A 586 -4.62 21.84 20.84
CA ILE A 586 -4.95 22.20 19.45
C ILE A 586 -6.30 21.60 19.13
N LEU A 587 -7.29 22.43 18.86
CA LEU A 587 -8.67 22.04 18.63
C LEU A 587 -8.94 21.92 17.12
N LEU A 588 -9.45 20.78 16.70
CA LEU A 588 -9.76 20.43 15.31
C LEU A 588 -11.23 20.01 15.16
N GLY A 589 -11.82 20.28 14.03
CA GLY A 589 -13.09 19.69 13.60
C GLY A 589 -12.80 18.40 12.82
N THR A 590 -13.26 17.26 13.31
CA THR A 590 -13.08 15.95 12.64
C THR A 590 -14.35 15.11 12.62
N GLU A 591 -15.49 15.71 12.93
CA GLU A 591 -16.79 15.07 13.09
C GLU A 591 -17.34 14.41 11.83
N GLN A 592 -16.90 14.85 10.63
CA GLN A 592 -17.29 14.25 9.35
C GLN A 592 -16.37 13.10 8.91
N GLY A 593 -15.53 12.60 9.81
CA GLY A 593 -14.65 11.47 9.54
C GLY A 593 -13.24 11.83 9.09
N GLY A 594 -12.78 13.04 9.38
CA GLY A 594 -11.43 13.54 9.09
C GLY A 594 -11.38 15.05 8.97
N LEU A 595 -10.17 15.61 8.84
CA LEU A 595 -9.97 17.05 8.66
C LEU A 595 -10.44 17.49 7.28
N ARG A 596 -10.07 16.72 6.23
CA ARG A 596 -10.43 17.00 4.85
C ARG A 596 -11.94 17.01 4.63
N ALA A 597 -12.62 16.01 5.19
CA ALA A 597 -14.07 15.89 5.08
C ALA A 597 -14.82 17.00 5.83
N THR A 598 -14.25 17.49 6.94
CA THR A 598 -14.86 18.55 7.76
C THR A 598 -14.47 19.94 7.26
N ALA A 599 -13.18 20.23 7.07
CA ALA A 599 -12.67 21.45 6.47
C ALA A 599 -11.19 21.29 6.08
N PHE A 600 -10.91 21.19 4.80
CA PHE A 600 -9.58 20.87 4.26
C PHE A 600 -8.45 21.77 4.76
N HIS A 601 -8.68 23.07 4.87
CA HIS A 601 -7.66 24.05 5.28
C HIS A 601 -7.20 23.94 6.75
N GLN A 602 -7.82 23.05 7.54
CA GLN A 602 -7.33 22.77 8.91
C GLN A 602 -5.93 22.17 8.92
N TRP A 603 -5.51 21.49 7.85
CA TRP A 603 -4.16 20.93 7.72
C TRP A 603 -3.08 21.99 7.80
N GLU A 604 -3.24 23.11 7.06
CA GLU A 604 -2.30 24.23 7.10
C GLU A 604 -2.22 24.86 8.52
N GLY A 605 -3.39 25.01 9.15
CA GLY A 605 -3.46 25.52 10.53
C GLY A 605 -2.80 24.59 11.54
N LEU A 606 -2.99 23.29 11.43
CA LEU A 606 -2.36 22.30 12.30
C LEU A 606 -0.84 22.30 12.14
N ASP A 607 -0.33 22.25 10.91
CA ASP A 607 1.12 22.26 10.63
C ASP A 607 1.77 23.54 11.16
N ALA A 608 1.15 24.70 10.95
CA ALA A 608 1.63 25.98 11.48
C ALA A 608 1.65 26.00 13.02
N LEU A 609 0.61 25.50 13.67
CA LEU A 609 0.53 25.43 15.13
C LEU A 609 1.56 24.48 15.73
N LEU A 610 1.78 23.31 15.13
CA LEU A 610 2.83 22.36 15.56
C LEU A 610 4.22 22.98 15.41
N GLU A 611 4.49 23.67 14.30
CA GLU A 611 5.78 24.34 14.05
C GLU A 611 6.05 25.44 15.10
N VAL A 612 5.09 26.33 15.35
CA VAL A 612 5.22 27.35 16.38
C VAL A 612 5.38 26.73 17.77
N THR A 613 4.64 25.66 18.05
CA THR A 613 4.70 24.96 19.33
C THR A 613 6.04 24.28 19.57
N SER A 614 6.68 23.76 18.52
CA SER A 614 8.00 23.13 18.64
C SER A 614 9.04 24.07 19.22
N ARG A 615 8.93 25.39 18.92
CA ARG A 615 9.85 26.44 19.36
C ARG A 615 9.43 27.14 20.65
N ALA A 616 8.19 26.93 21.14
CA ALA A 616 7.67 27.62 22.32
C ALA A 616 8.27 27.05 23.62
N GLY A 617 9.16 27.78 24.29
CA GLY A 617 9.84 27.34 25.52
C GLY A 617 8.92 27.11 26.71
N SER A 618 7.77 27.82 26.78
CA SER A 618 6.79 27.68 27.83
C SER A 618 5.88 26.44 27.69
N ILE A 619 5.85 25.81 26.51
CA ILE A 619 5.02 24.64 26.24
C ILE A 619 5.90 23.38 26.30
N ARG A 620 5.52 22.43 27.13
CA ARG A 620 6.20 21.15 27.30
C ARG A 620 5.48 20.00 26.59
N ARG A 621 4.17 20.13 26.41
CA ARG A 621 3.29 19.05 25.91
C ARG A 621 2.21 19.60 24.98
N VAL A 622 1.71 18.73 24.13
CA VAL A 622 0.63 19.05 23.19
C VAL A 622 -0.47 18.01 23.28
N VAL A 623 -1.72 18.47 23.35
CA VAL A 623 -2.90 17.61 23.16
C VAL A 623 -3.63 18.10 21.93
N VAL A 624 -3.66 17.30 20.88
CA VAL A 624 -4.52 17.57 19.72
C VAL A 624 -5.89 16.96 20.01
N VAL A 625 -6.94 17.73 19.84
CA VAL A 625 -8.30 17.33 20.22
C VAL A 625 -9.22 17.44 19.02
N GLY A 626 -9.99 16.39 18.77
CA GLY A 626 -11.00 16.36 17.70
C GLY A 626 -12.21 15.52 18.07
N GLY A 627 -13.27 15.62 17.27
CA GLY A 627 -14.49 14.81 17.49
C GLY A 627 -14.25 13.32 17.24
N GLN A 628 -13.35 12.95 16.31
CA GLN A 628 -13.03 11.57 15.97
C GLN A 628 -11.52 11.31 16.01
N SER A 629 -11.13 10.11 16.46
CA SER A 629 -9.74 9.67 16.46
C SER A 629 -9.20 9.42 15.03
N PRO A 630 -7.93 9.79 14.74
CA PRO A 630 -7.28 9.50 13.47
C PRO A 630 -7.23 8.01 13.13
N LEU A 631 -7.26 7.14 14.13
CA LEU A 631 -7.31 5.69 13.95
C LEU A 631 -8.62 5.20 13.33
N ARG A 632 -9.63 6.07 13.26
CA ARG A 632 -10.98 5.79 12.75
C ARG A 632 -11.44 6.78 11.69
N PHE A 633 -10.53 7.56 11.12
CA PHE A 633 -10.90 8.44 10.01
C PHE A 633 -11.44 7.62 8.84
N ARG A 634 -12.42 8.18 8.15
CA ARG A 634 -13.01 7.57 6.94
C ARG A 634 -11.95 7.29 5.87
N ASP A 635 -10.98 8.17 5.75
CA ASP A 635 -9.77 7.98 4.96
C ASP A 635 -8.64 7.57 5.90
N ALA A 636 -8.29 6.28 5.90
CA ALA A 636 -7.26 5.72 6.78
C ALA A 636 -5.88 6.36 6.54
N ARG A 637 -5.60 6.83 5.32
CA ARG A 637 -4.33 7.52 5.00
C ARG A 637 -4.26 8.91 5.57
N GLU A 638 -5.38 9.63 5.60
CA GLU A 638 -5.46 10.90 6.30
C GLU A 638 -5.20 10.71 7.79
N GLY A 639 -5.78 9.65 8.37
CA GLY A 639 -5.50 9.26 9.75
C GLY A 639 -4.03 8.94 9.98
N GLN A 640 -3.41 8.16 9.10
CA GLN A 640 -1.99 7.84 9.15
C GLN A 640 -1.12 9.11 9.02
N LEU A 641 -1.45 10.03 8.11
CA LEU A 641 -0.72 11.29 7.95
C LEU A 641 -0.72 12.11 9.25
N LEU A 642 -1.86 12.18 9.94
CA LEU A 642 -1.95 12.88 11.24
C LEU A 642 -1.08 12.19 12.30
N GLN A 643 -1.06 10.86 12.34
CA GLN A 643 -0.17 10.10 13.22
C GLN A 643 1.29 10.42 12.94
N GLU A 644 1.71 10.38 11.67
CA GLU A 644 3.06 10.72 11.24
C GLU A 644 3.45 12.17 11.61
N ARG A 645 2.54 13.12 11.53
CA ARG A 645 2.78 14.51 11.94
C ARG A 645 3.02 14.64 13.44
N LEU A 646 2.27 13.93 14.27
CA LEU A 646 2.44 13.97 15.73
C LEU A 646 3.72 13.27 16.16
N THR A 647 4.03 12.10 15.61
CA THR A 647 5.30 11.41 15.84
C THR A 647 6.49 12.28 15.42
N ALA A 648 6.45 12.86 14.23
CA ALA A 648 7.50 13.76 13.75
C ALA A 648 7.62 15.05 14.59
N PHE A 649 6.54 15.51 15.20
CA PHE A 649 6.57 16.63 16.15
C PHE A 649 7.32 16.23 17.43
N GLU A 650 7.02 15.08 18.04
CA GLU A 650 7.74 14.58 19.21
C GLU A 650 9.23 14.40 18.94
N ASP A 651 9.59 13.72 17.83
CA ASP A 651 10.97 13.44 17.45
C ASP A 651 11.81 14.72 17.26
N ARG A 652 11.20 15.76 16.67
CA ARG A 652 11.90 17.04 16.41
C ARG A 652 11.96 17.96 17.61
N SER A 653 10.88 18.03 18.39
CA SER A 653 10.76 19.00 19.48
C SER A 653 11.17 18.48 20.85
N GLY A 654 11.19 17.15 21.03
CA GLY A 654 11.35 16.49 22.32
C GLY A 654 10.17 16.71 23.27
N LYS A 655 9.02 17.21 22.77
CA LYS A 655 7.82 17.49 23.56
C LYS A 655 6.83 16.36 23.38
N ALA A 656 6.24 15.86 24.48
CA ALA A 656 5.24 14.81 24.41
C ALA A 656 3.95 15.30 23.74
N ALA A 657 3.38 14.48 22.86
CA ALA A 657 2.09 14.71 22.22
C ALA A 657 1.06 13.66 22.64
N ALA A 658 -0.21 14.02 22.58
CA ALA A 658 -1.33 13.10 22.69
C ALA A 658 -2.43 13.52 21.73
N TYR A 659 -3.23 12.58 21.27
CA TYR A 659 -4.47 12.88 20.56
C TYR A 659 -5.67 12.46 21.40
N LEU A 660 -6.65 13.35 21.51
CA LEU A 660 -7.90 13.09 22.23
C LEU A 660 -9.08 13.14 21.25
N GLY A 661 -9.70 12.00 21.03
CA GLY A 661 -10.94 11.87 20.28
C GLY A 661 -12.14 11.94 21.24
N ALA A 662 -12.99 12.94 21.09
CA ALA A 662 -14.15 13.13 21.95
C ALA A 662 -15.30 12.17 21.63
N GLY A 663 -15.32 11.53 20.44
CA GLY A 663 -16.35 10.61 19.99
C GLY A 663 -15.77 9.22 19.69
N GLY A 664 -16.31 8.19 20.30
CA GLY A 664 -15.94 6.80 20.08
C GLY A 664 -16.97 5.85 20.70
N ALA A 665 -17.01 4.57 20.28
CA ALA A 665 -18.00 3.63 20.82
C ALA A 665 -17.78 3.30 22.31
N ALA A 666 -16.53 3.32 22.75
CA ALA A 666 -16.11 3.07 24.14
C ALA A 666 -14.80 3.82 24.44
N PRO A 667 -14.52 4.11 25.72
CA PRO A 667 -13.24 4.62 26.13
C PRO A 667 -12.11 3.64 25.80
N GLY A 668 -11.00 4.17 25.27
CA GLY A 668 -9.85 3.36 24.90
C GLY A 668 -8.59 4.20 24.70
N VAL A 669 -7.45 3.55 24.78
CA VAL A 669 -6.16 4.14 24.45
C VAL A 669 -5.42 3.20 23.52
N THR A 670 -4.95 3.74 22.41
CA THR A 670 -4.04 3.05 21.50
C THR A 670 -2.77 3.89 21.37
N ARG A 671 -1.61 3.29 21.63
CA ARG A 671 -0.33 3.98 21.43
C ARG A 671 0.23 3.67 20.06
N VAL A 672 0.64 4.70 19.37
CA VAL A 672 1.29 4.58 18.05
C VAL A 672 2.55 5.45 18.07
N GLU A 673 3.70 4.81 17.94
CA GLU A 673 4.99 5.50 17.87
C GLU A 673 5.23 6.49 19.06
N GLY A 674 4.85 6.09 20.25
CA GLY A 674 4.97 6.87 21.47
C GLY A 674 3.76 7.77 21.78
N VAL A 675 3.00 8.17 20.77
CA VAL A 675 1.84 9.07 20.93
C VAL A 675 0.61 8.27 21.37
N PRO A 676 -0.02 8.61 22.51
CA PRO A 676 -1.28 8.02 22.91
C PRO A 676 -2.46 8.66 22.14
N TYR A 677 -3.27 7.82 21.52
CA TYR A 677 -4.55 8.16 20.89
C TYR A 677 -5.66 7.71 21.85
N ILE A 678 -6.31 8.66 22.47
CA ILE A 678 -7.29 8.45 23.53
C ILE A 678 -8.67 8.66 22.95
N ASP A 679 -9.51 7.64 22.97
CA ASP A 679 -10.94 7.76 22.70
C ASP A 679 -11.68 7.98 24.02
N ALA A 680 -12.38 9.09 24.16
CA ALA A 680 -13.18 9.38 25.34
C ALA A 680 -14.50 8.57 25.37
N GLY A 681 -14.83 7.86 24.32
CA GLY A 681 -16.14 7.23 24.09
C GLY A 681 -17.15 8.23 23.52
N THR A 682 -18.42 7.84 23.46
CA THR A 682 -19.55 8.75 23.19
C THR A 682 -20.27 9.11 24.49
N PRO A 683 -19.62 9.83 25.40
CA PRO A 683 -20.25 10.13 26.66
C PRO A 683 -21.34 11.17 26.41
N ARG A 684 -22.54 10.83 26.81
CA ARG A 684 -23.60 11.80 27.12
C ARG A 684 -23.39 12.43 28.51
N VAL A 685 -22.24 12.11 29.11
CA VAL A 685 -21.76 12.64 30.38
C VAL A 685 -20.37 13.19 30.17
N PRO A 686 -19.99 14.35 30.71
CA PRO A 686 -18.64 14.88 30.60
C PRO A 686 -17.58 13.90 31.11
N VAL A 687 -16.51 13.76 30.36
CA VAL A 687 -15.34 12.96 30.74
C VAL A 687 -14.29 13.90 31.32
N ILE A 688 -13.85 13.60 32.53
CA ILE A 688 -12.83 14.39 33.21
C ILE A 688 -11.45 13.86 32.87
N PHE A 689 -10.58 14.75 32.45
CA PHE A 689 -9.16 14.48 32.24
C PHE A 689 -8.34 15.23 33.28
N THR A 690 -7.35 14.57 33.86
CA THR A 690 -6.40 15.17 34.79
C THR A 690 -5.03 15.27 34.15
N VAL A 691 -4.42 16.44 34.21
CA VAL A 691 -3.05 16.72 33.77
C VAL A 691 -2.16 16.83 35.00
N ASP A 692 -1.10 16.04 35.02
CA ASP A 692 -0.02 16.14 35.99
C ASP A 692 1.20 16.79 35.34
N PRO A 693 1.47 18.09 35.57
CA PRO A 693 2.55 18.80 34.91
C PRO A 693 3.95 18.34 35.32
N THR A 694 4.06 17.62 36.43
CA THR A 694 5.33 17.16 37.00
C THR A 694 5.69 15.74 36.58
N ALA A 695 4.72 14.94 36.14
CA ALA A 695 4.97 13.57 35.72
C ALA A 695 5.62 13.50 34.34
N ASP A 696 6.70 12.74 34.17
CA ASP A 696 7.34 12.51 32.88
C ASP A 696 6.54 11.56 31.98
N SER A 697 6.06 10.45 32.55
CA SER A 697 5.09 9.53 31.96
C SER A 697 3.72 9.76 32.58
N LEU A 698 2.67 9.20 32.12
CA LEU A 698 1.32 9.29 32.71
C LEU A 698 0.89 10.73 33.14
N TRP A 699 1.34 11.73 32.41
CA TRP A 699 1.03 13.15 32.64
C TRP A 699 -0.42 13.52 32.28
N LEU A 700 -1.11 12.68 31.49
CA LEU A 700 -2.51 12.79 31.12
C LEU A 700 -3.24 11.54 31.57
N ARG A 701 -4.36 11.69 32.25
CA ARG A 701 -5.18 10.62 32.83
C ARG A 701 -6.64 10.88 32.52
N MET A 702 -7.37 9.82 32.24
CA MET A 702 -8.83 9.88 32.08
C MET A 702 -9.49 9.48 33.39
N GLY A 703 -10.30 10.38 33.95
CA GLY A 703 -11.16 10.09 35.11
C GLY A 703 -12.33 9.20 34.75
N ARG A 704 -12.83 8.46 35.70
CA ARG A 704 -14.06 7.66 35.57
C ARG A 704 -15.30 8.50 35.74
#